data_55282b6bd73e7365818d4b5d4f4d2fa2
#
_entry.id   55282b6bd73e7365818d4b5d4f4d2fa2
#
_cell.length_a   1.000
_cell.length_b   1.000
_cell.length_c   1.000
_cell.angle_alpha   90.00
_cell.angle_beta   90.00
_cell.angle_gamma   90.00
#
_symmetry.space_group_name_H-M   'P 1'
#
loop_
_entity.id
_entity.type
_entity.pdbx_description
1 polymer ?
#
loop_
_entity_poly.entity_id
_entity_poly.type
_entity_poly.pdbx_seq_one_letter_code
_entity_poly.pdbx_strand_id
1 'polypeptide(L)'
;MPQTKKIHQWIAEGFPFKREDPAKKDLFIRLIDTEENDTNIYRIVNQLEITGTVRRIPDIILYINGLPLVIFELKTPVKEYVTLEDAYKQLTIRYRRDISELLKYHALLIISDSVNSKYGTLFTPYEHYYTWRRKNAGEKEAAGGFDTLFTLLEGLLNKNTLKKVITDYIYFPDQSAEQKLICRYPQYFAAEALYQNIRHHLKPEGDGKGGTYFGATGCGKSYTMLFLSRLLMKDPALKSPTILLITDRTDLDDQLSGKFTNAKSYLRDDTVRNITSREKLREELRNRPSGGVFLTTVQKFAESTSLLSERTNIICISDEAHRSQLNLDITVRENEKGELLQTAGFAKLLRDALPNATYVGFTGTPIDETMEVFGDVVDTYTMQQSVEDGITVNIVYERRAARVLLDSGKIHDIENYYKYCISEGSSEYEVDLSKKATANMEAVLGDPDRLQAVAKDFIHHYEARIKDKATVKGKAMFICASRKIAWDLYRILKEMRPDWTEPKISENPADKEKVPAARLNLVMTRTKDDDAELYALLGDGDFRKTLDTLFKDDDSNFKIAIVVDMWITGFDVPSLDTMYIDKPIQNHTLIQTISRVNRVFEGKENGLVVDYIGIKKKMDAALGHYSDGKYNGFRDTEQFVKIVKDDLEILAGIFHKFNANLYFNGNPVEKSGVSMQQLNLSREQKSVKNSSWELHAT
;
A
#
# COMPACT_ATOMS: atom_id res chain seq x y z
N MET A 1 4.49 3.88 29.91
CA MET A 1 3.93 3.39 28.63
C MET A 1 2.50 2.88 28.76
N PRO A 2 2.12 1.95 29.67
CA PRO A 2 0.69 1.66 29.91
C PRO A 2 -0.14 2.89 30.27
N GLN A 3 0.49 3.86 30.93
CA GLN A 3 -0.15 5.14 31.30
C GLN A 3 -0.55 5.98 30.08
N THR A 4 0.25 6.05 29.01
CA THR A 4 -0.05 6.83 27.81
C THR A 4 -1.30 6.31 27.09
N LYS A 5 -1.44 4.96 26.96
CA LYS A 5 -2.66 4.34 26.39
C LYS A 5 -3.89 4.70 27.22
N LYS A 6 -3.81 4.56 28.54
CA LYS A 6 -4.92 4.86 29.44
C LYS A 6 -5.31 6.35 29.45
N ILE A 7 -4.29 7.23 29.46
CA ILE A 7 -4.51 8.69 29.40
C ILE A 7 -5.18 9.05 28.07
N HIS A 8 -4.71 8.50 26.95
CA HIS A 8 -5.33 8.75 25.65
C HIS A 8 -6.77 8.25 25.59
N GLN A 9 -7.04 7.09 26.16
CA GLN A 9 -8.42 6.57 26.30
C GLN A 9 -9.30 7.56 27.05
N TRP A 10 -8.83 8.12 28.15
CA TRP A 10 -9.58 9.14 28.92
C TRP A 10 -9.79 10.43 28.12
N ILE A 11 -8.80 10.84 27.32
CA ILE A 11 -8.89 12.01 26.43
C ILE A 11 -9.94 11.76 25.33
N ALA A 12 -9.89 10.61 24.69
CA ALA A 12 -10.77 10.29 23.56
C ALA A 12 -12.21 9.96 23.97
N GLU A 13 -12.40 9.35 25.14
CA GLU A 13 -13.67 8.72 25.52
C GLU A 13 -14.28 9.29 26.80
N GLY A 14 -13.49 9.98 27.61
CA GLY A 14 -13.87 10.33 28.96
C GLY A 14 -13.77 9.14 29.93
N PHE A 15 -14.19 9.35 31.16
CA PHE A 15 -14.17 8.31 32.20
C PHE A 15 -15.19 8.57 33.29
N PRO A 16 -15.70 7.50 33.97
CA PRO A 16 -16.55 7.64 35.13
C PRO A 16 -15.73 8.09 36.35
N PHE A 17 -16.18 9.09 37.03
CA PHE A 17 -15.62 9.58 38.28
C PHE A 17 -16.59 9.27 39.45
N LYS A 18 -16.17 8.39 40.36
CA LYS A 18 -16.90 8.05 41.54
C LYS A 18 -16.81 9.17 42.58
N ARG A 19 -17.94 9.66 43.04
CA ARG A 19 -17.99 10.63 44.14
C ARG A 19 -17.74 9.95 45.47
N GLU A 20 -17.14 10.65 46.42
CA GLU A 20 -16.96 10.18 47.81
C GLU A 20 -18.29 10.02 48.56
N ASP A 21 -19.27 10.85 48.21
CA ASP A 21 -20.63 10.81 48.78
C ASP A 21 -21.48 9.75 48.04
N PRO A 22 -21.81 8.59 48.66
CA PRO A 22 -22.59 7.53 48.04
C PRO A 22 -24.02 7.94 47.64
N ALA A 23 -24.56 9.04 48.25
CA ALA A 23 -25.88 9.55 47.93
C ALA A 23 -25.89 10.34 46.58
N LYS A 24 -24.74 10.67 46.02
CA LYS A 24 -24.63 11.41 44.77
C LYS A 24 -24.28 10.46 43.63
N LYS A 25 -24.94 10.64 42.47
CA LYS A 25 -24.62 9.89 41.25
C LYS A 25 -23.20 10.15 40.83
N ASP A 26 -22.51 9.12 40.33
CA ASP A 26 -21.22 9.22 39.69
C ASP A 26 -21.27 10.23 38.53
N LEU A 27 -20.15 10.91 38.28
CA LEU A 27 -20.00 11.83 37.15
C LEU A 27 -19.33 11.09 35.99
N PHE A 28 -19.68 11.46 34.78
CA PHE A 28 -18.91 11.10 33.62
C PHE A 28 -18.15 12.34 33.15
N ILE A 29 -16.81 12.26 33.18
CA ILE A 29 -15.93 13.38 32.85
C ILE A 29 -15.44 13.20 31.40
N ARG A 30 -15.70 14.20 30.58
CA ARG A 30 -15.09 14.35 29.25
C ARG A 30 -14.00 15.39 29.32
N LEU A 31 -12.80 15.06 28.83
CA LEU A 31 -11.64 15.95 28.82
C LEU A 31 -11.62 16.86 27.60
N ILE A 32 -12.24 16.41 26.50
CA ILE A 32 -12.41 17.18 25.25
C ILE A 32 -13.90 17.19 24.91
N ASP A 33 -14.42 18.38 24.65
CA ASP A 33 -15.74 18.57 24.09
C ASP A 33 -15.71 18.29 22.59
N THR A 34 -16.52 17.33 22.14
CA THR A 34 -16.64 16.91 20.74
C THR A 34 -17.86 17.51 20.04
N GLU A 35 -18.72 18.22 20.78
CA GLU A 35 -19.94 18.81 20.25
C GLU A 35 -19.66 19.99 19.32
N GLU A 36 -20.67 20.39 18.52
CA GLU A 36 -20.55 21.49 17.56
C GLU A 36 -20.25 22.84 18.24
N ASN A 37 -20.82 23.09 19.41
CA ASN A 37 -20.65 24.33 20.18
C ASN A 37 -19.34 24.42 20.94
N ASP A 38 -18.32 23.74 20.51
CA ASP A 38 -16.93 23.69 20.98
C ASP A 38 -16.61 24.59 22.21
N THR A 39 -16.77 24.05 23.39
CA THR A 39 -16.48 24.73 24.67
C THR A 39 -15.01 24.59 25.10
N ASN A 40 -14.17 23.95 24.28
CA ASN A 40 -12.76 23.73 24.60
C ASN A 40 -11.95 25.02 24.62
N ILE A 41 -10.99 25.08 25.54
CA ILE A 41 -10.02 26.16 25.65
C ILE A 41 -8.73 25.76 24.95
N TYR A 42 -8.39 26.45 23.89
CA TYR A 42 -7.15 26.25 23.13
C TYR A 42 -6.11 27.29 23.55
N ARG A 43 -4.89 26.82 23.88
CA ARG A 43 -3.75 27.69 24.18
C ARG A 43 -2.51 27.21 23.43
N ILE A 44 -1.83 28.14 22.81
CA ILE A 44 -0.52 27.93 22.19
C ILE A 44 0.52 28.58 23.10
N VAL A 45 1.53 27.82 23.50
CA VAL A 45 2.64 28.26 24.32
C VAL A 45 3.93 28.00 23.56
N ASN A 46 4.72 29.04 23.34
CA ASN A 46 6.02 28.92 22.71
C ASN A 46 7.13 29.02 23.75
N GLN A 47 8.24 28.34 23.49
CA GLN A 47 9.48 28.36 24.27
C GLN A 47 9.24 28.15 25.78
N LEU A 48 8.34 27.21 26.13
CA LEU A 48 8.07 26.85 27.52
C LEU A 48 9.26 26.11 28.14
N GLU A 49 9.80 26.70 29.20
CA GLU A 49 10.85 26.05 29.97
C GLU A 49 10.31 24.97 30.89
N ILE A 50 10.79 23.74 30.70
CA ILE A 50 10.38 22.55 31.48
C ILE A 50 11.63 21.95 32.11
N THR A 51 11.62 21.80 33.42
CA THR A 51 12.69 21.16 34.18
C THR A 51 12.27 19.74 34.53
N GLY A 52 12.95 18.76 33.96
CA GLY A 52 12.85 17.35 34.32
C GLY A 52 14.19 16.85 34.84
N THR A 53 14.74 15.78 34.26
CA THR A 53 16.13 15.36 34.56
C THR A 53 17.14 16.35 33.98
N VAL A 54 16.81 16.97 32.86
CA VAL A 54 17.53 18.09 32.25
C VAL A 54 16.48 19.14 31.82
N ARG A 55 16.82 20.41 31.94
CA ARG A 55 16.00 21.52 31.44
C ARG A 55 15.87 21.44 29.92
N ARG A 56 14.64 21.53 29.42
CA ARG A 56 14.31 21.52 28.00
C ARG A 56 13.31 22.63 27.67
N ILE A 57 13.36 23.13 26.45
CA ILE A 57 12.49 24.19 25.95
C ILE A 57 11.91 23.73 24.60
N PRO A 58 10.72 23.11 24.61
CA PRO A 58 9.99 22.81 23.37
C PRO A 58 9.62 24.11 22.65
N ASP A 59 9.69 24.08 21.31
CA ASP A 59 9.44 25.28 20.51
C ASP A 59 7.99 25.74 20.61
N ILE A 60 7.01 24.85 20.41
CA ILE A 60 5.59 25.19 20.55
C ILE A 60 4.85 24.01 21.17
N ILE A 61 3.95 24.29 22.10
CA ILE A 61 3.01 23.31 22.66
C ILE A 61 1.59 23.83 22.50
N LEU A 62 0.72 23.05 21.88
CA LEU A 62 -0.73 23.32 21.83
C LEU A 62 -1.42 22.56 22.96
N TYR A 63 -2.08 23.32 23.82
CA TYR A 63 -2.90 22.82 24.92
C TYR A 63 -4.39 22.87 24.53
N ILE A 64 -5.13 21.81 24.88
CA ILE A 64 -6.59 21.80 24.85
C ILE A 64 -7.06 21.48 26.28
N ASN A 65 -7.85 22.36 26.87
CA ASN A 65 -8.33 22.26 28.25
C ASN A 65 -7.20 22.00 29.28
N GLY A 66 -6.03 22.59 29.04
CA GLY A 66 -4.84 22.43 29.87
C GLY A 66 -4.01 21.18 29.62
N LEU A 67 -4.40 20.30 28.69
CA LEU A 67 -3.65 19.11 28.31
C LEU A 67 -2.70 19.42 27.15
N PRO A 68 -1.39 19.14 27.24
CA PRO A 68 -0.40 19.39 26.18
C PRO A 68 -0.51 18.29 25.09
N LEU A 69 -1.37 18.50 24.10
CA LEU A 69 -1.74 17.46 23.16
C LEU A 69 -0.90 17.46 21.88
N VAL A 70 -0.42 18.63 21.44
CA VAL A 70 0.42 18.71 20.24
C VAL A 70 1.74 19.41 20.61
N ILE A 71 2.85 18.80 20.24
CA ILE A 71 4.19 19.34 20.51
C ILE A 71 4.91 19.49 19.17
N PHE A 72 5.46 20.69 18.96
CA PHE A 72 6.22 21.02 17.76
C PHE A 72 7.71 21.13 18.10
N GLU A 73 8.51 20.67 17.17
CA GLU A 73 9.93 20.94 17.11
C GLU A 73 10.27 21.51 15.74
N LEU A 74 10.83 22.72 15.73
CA LEU A 74 11.10 23.47 14.51
C LEU A 74 12.60 23.52 14.25
N LYS A 75 12.99 23.46 12.98
CA LYS A 75 14.37 23.63 12.54
C LYS A 75 14.44 24.70 11.47
N THR A 76 15.60 25.36 11.39
CA THR A 76 15.83 26.36 10.36
C THR A 76 16.32 25.70 9.09
N PRO A 77 15.73 25.99 7.91
CA PRO A 77 16.18 25.43 6.63
C PRO A 77 17.53 26.00 6.15
N VAL A 78 18.04 27.04 6.82
CA VAL A 78 19.25 27.76 6.39
C VAL A 78 20.55 27.10 6.86
N LYS A 79 20.51 26.22 7.86
CA LYS A 79 21.70 25.54 8.38
C LYS A 79 21.91 24.20 7.68
N GLU A 80 23.01 24.05 6.97
CA GLU A 80 23.37 22.87 6.16
C GLU A 80 23.40 21.52 6.92
N TYR A 81 23.57 21.55 8.25
CA TYR A 81 23.72 20.32 9.06
C TYR A 81 22.56 20.05 10.03
N VAL A 82 21.43 20.72 9.87
CA VAL A 82 20.26 20.54 10.74
C VAL A 82 19.09 20.05 9.93
N THR A 83 18.66 18.84 10.19
CA THR A 83 17.63 18.13 9.43
C THR A 83 16.34 17.96 10.22
N LEU A 84 15.25 17.56 9.54
CA LEU A 84 14.02 17.13 10.21
C LEU A 84 14.23 15.91 11.11
N GLU A 85 15.20 15.05 10.78
CA GLU A 85 15.55 13.91 11.62
C GLU A 85 16.13 14.35 12.97
N ASP A 86 16.84 15.49 13.01
CA ASP A 86 17.31 16.07 14.29
C ASP A 86 16.14 16.54 15.16
N ALA A 87 15.09 17.12 14.55
CA ALA A 87 13.86 17.47 15.27
C ALA A 87 13.17 16.22 15.80
N TYR A 88 13.08 15.17 14.99
CA TYR A 88 12.54 13.87 15.40
C TYR A 88 13.32 13.27 16.57
N LYS A 89 14.65 13.21 16.49
CA LYS A 89 15.53 12.71 17.57
C LYS A 89 15.41 13.55 18.83
N GLN A 90 15.19 14.86 18.69
CA GLN A 90 14.98 15.75 19.83
C GLN A 90 13.69 15.40 20.57
N LEU A 91 12.58 15.23 19.89
CA LEU A 91 11.29 14.85 20.47
C LEU A 91 11.30 13.42 21.03
N THR A 92 11.74 12.45 20.23
CA THR A 92 11.56 11.02 20.53
C THR A 92 12.64 10.43 21.42
N ILE A 93 13.84 11.00 21.44
CA ILE A 93 14.96 10.52 22.25
C ILE A 93 15.23 11.48 23.42
N ARG A 94 15.53 12.77 23.13
CA ARG A 94 15.98 13.71 24.16
C ARG A 94 14.84 14.10 25.09
N TYR A 95 13.68 14.52 24.60
CA TYR A 95 12.54 14.91 25.44
C TYR A 95 11.95 13.69 26.15
N ARG A 96 11.93 12.53 25.50
CA ARG A 96 11.50 11.29 26.14
C ARG A 96 12.34 10.92 27.34
N ARG A 97 13.65 11.17 27.30
CA ARG A 97 14.57 10.94 28.42
C ARG A 97 14.45 12.02 29.48
N ASP A 98 14.37 13.29 29.07
CA ASP A 98 14.62 14.43 29.97
C ASP A 98 13.33 15.03 30.56
N ILE A 99 12.23 15.06 29.81
CA ILE A 99 10.93 15.64 30.18
C ILE A 99 9.77 14.69 29.86
N SER A 100 9.91 13.42 30.21
CA SER A 100 8.96 12.35 29.86
C SER A 100 7.53 12.61 30.33
N GLU A 101 7.32 13.37 31.39
CA GLU A 101 5.99 13.72 31.93
C GLU A 101 5.14 14.47 30.90
N LEU A 102 5.73 15.41 30.14
CA LEU A 102 5.07 16.13 29.07
C LEU A 102 4.52 15.16 28.01
N LEU A 103 5.34 14.17 27.65
CA LEU A 103 5.03 13.25 26.55
C LEU A 103 3.98 12.19 26.91
N LYS A 104 3.54 12.08 28.15
CA LYS A 104 2.45 11.18 28.56
C LYS A 104 1.10 11.57 27.94
N TYR A 105 0.89 12.86 27.70
CA TYR A 105 -0.38 13.43 27.27
C TYR A 105 -0.46 13.65 25.76
N HIS A 106 0.68 13.65 25.04
CA HIS A 106 0.69 14.00 23.63
C HIS A 106 -0.29 13.17 22.79
N ALA A 107 -1.05 13.84 21.94
CA ALA A 107 -1.81 13.20 20.87
C ALA A 107 -0.90 12.96 19.67
N LEU A 108 -0.22 14.01 19.21
CA LEU A 108 0.68 13.98 18.06
C LEU A 108 1.90 14.89 18.28
N LEU A 109 2.97 14.58 17.53
CA LEU A 109 4.21 15.34 17.46
C LEU A 109 4.38 15.88 16.04
N ILE A 110 4.82 17.13 15.92
CA ILE A 110 5.03 17.79 14.63
C ILE A 110 6.49 18.23 14.54
N ILE A 111 7.11 17.95 13.41
CA ILE A 111 8.45 18.41 13.04
C ILE A 111 8.37 19.23 11.76
N SER A 112 9.04 20.39 11.73
CA SER A 112 9.02 21.26 10.56
C SER A 112 10.32 22.04 10.40
N ASP A 113 10.74 22.23 9.15
CA ASP A 113 11.76 23.20 8.76
C ASP A 113 11.15 24.35 7.92
N SER A 114 9.84 24.51 7.96
CA SER A 114 9.01 25.43 7.18
C SER A 114 8.74 24.95 5.74
N VAL A 115 9.69 24.28 5.09
CA VAL A 115 9.53 23.73 3.73
C VAL A 115 8.89 22.35 3.79
N ASN A 116 9.36 21.54 4.73
CA ASN A 116 8.84 20.19 4.97
C ASN A 116 8.21 20.13 6.36
N SER A 117 6.97 19.69 6.44
CA SER A 117 6.24 19.58 7.70
C SER A 117 5.65 18.19 7.81
N LYS A 118 6.01 17.48 8.87
CA LYS A 118 5.59 16.11 9.10
C LYS A 118 5.03 15.92 10.51
N TYR A 119 4.13 14.97 10.66
CA TYR A 119 3.54 14.61 11.95
C TYR A 119 3.59 13.10 12.19
N GLY A 120 3.56 12.74 13.44
CA GLY A 120 3.53 11.36 13.90
C GLY A 120 3.28 11.29 15.39
N THR A 121 3.64 10.17 16.02
CA THR A 121 3.57 9.98 17.46
C THR A 121 4.95 9.69 18.04
N LEU A 122 5.09 9.65 19.36
CA LEU A 122 6.32 9.26 20.03
C LEU A 122 6.82 7.84 19.63
N PHE A 123 5.91 7.00 19.16
CA PHE A 123 6.18 5.59 18.84
C PHE A 123 6.28 5.33 17.34
N THR A 124 6.08 6.38 16.53
CA THR A 124 6.16 6.29 15.07
C THR A 124 7.63 6.39 14.65
N PRO A 125 8.20 5.43 13.90
CA PRO A 125 9.52 5.56 13.27
C PRO A 125 9.58 6.78 12.35
N TYR A 126 10.78 7.34 12.13
CA TYR A 126 10.96 8.57 11.33
C TYR A 126 10.42 8.43 9.90
N GLU A 127 10.66 7.30 9.27
CA GLU A 127 10.17 6.97 7.92
C GLU A 127 8.64 6.92 7.81
N HIS A 128 7.95 6.87 8.93
CA HIS A 128 6.49 6.86 9.01
C HIS A 128 5.91 8.17 9.57
N TYR A 129 6.72 9.24 9.63
CA TYR A 129 6.21 10.58 9.82
C TYR A 129 5.74 11.12 8.47
N TYR A 130 4.48 11.53 8.39
CA TYR A 130 3.81 11.90 7.13
C TYR A 130 3.47 13.38 7.07
N THR A 131 3.38 13.91 5.85
CA THR A 131 2.89 15.25 5.57
C THR A 131 1.36 15.24 5.47
N TRP A 132 0.70 16.25 6.01
CA TRP A 132 -0.74 16.47 5.81
C TRP A 132 -0.93 17.41 4.64
N ARG A 133 -1.46 16.92 3.49
CA ARG A 133 -1.44 17.66 2.22
C ARG A 133 -2.82 18.14 1.73
N ARG A 134 -3.88 17.96 2.49
CA ARG A 134 -5.25 18.35 2.12
C ARG A 134 -5.91 19.13 3.26
N LYS A 135 -6.58 20.26 2.95
CA LYS A 135 -7.29 21.06 3.95
C LYS A 135 -8.73 20.57 4.12
N ASN A 136 -9.44 20.39 2.99
CA ASN A 136 -10.84 19.96 2.97
C ASN A 136 -11.04 18.77 2.03
N ALA A 137 -12.17 18.09 2.18
CA ALA A 137 -12.58 17.02 1.27
C ALA A 137 -12.71 17.55 -0.17
N GLY A 138 -12.27 16.77 -1.16
CA GLY A 138 -12.36 17.12 -2.58
C GLY A 138 -11.36 18.19 -3.06
N GLU A 139 -10.54 18.76 -2.19
CA GLU A 139 -9.48 19.69 -2.60
C GLU A 139 -8.27 18.95 -3.16
N LYS A 140 -7.52 19.63 -4.02
CA LYS A 140 -6.22 19.16 -4.48
C LYS A 140 -5.20 19.22 -3.36
N GLU A 141 -4.25 18.31 -3.38
CA GLU A 141 -3.16 18.27 -2.43
C GLU A 141 -2.21 19.47 -2.61
N ALA A 142 -1.63 19.92 -1.51
CA ALA A 142 -0.57 20.93 -1.52
C ALA A 142 0.64 20.44 -2.35
N ALA A 143 1.16 21.29 -3.21
CA ALA A 143 2.23 20.95 -4.15
C ALA A 143 3.60 20.71 -3.48
N GLY A 144 3.76 21.08 -2.21
CA GLY A 144 5.04 21.00 -1.48
C GLY A 144 5.52 22.36 -0.98
N GLY A 145 6.73 22.40 -0.43
CA GLY A 145 7.32 23.64 0.09
C GLY A 145 6.54 24.23 1.28
N PHE A 146 6.52 25.57 1.39
CA PHE A 146 5.83 26.27 2.48
C PHE A 146 4.34 25.93 2.59
N ASP A 147 3.68 25.54 1.50
CA ASP A 147 2.27 25.16 1.53
C ASP A 147 2.00 23.93 2.40
N THR A 148 2.99 23.06 2.61
CA THR A 148 2.84 21.90 3.48
C THR A 148 2.61 22.30 4.94
N LEU A 149 3.31 23.33 5.43
CA LEU A 149 3.11 23.83 6.79
C LEU A 149 1.71 24.44 6.94
N PHE A 150 1.31 25.32 6.02
CA PHE A 150 -0.02 25.96 6.08
C PHE A 150 -1.15 24.92 5.94
N THR A 151 -0.98 23.93 5.07
CA THR A 151 -1.96 22.85 4.93
C THR A 151 -2.05 21.98 6.18
N LEU A 152 -0.93 21.73 6.85
CA LEU A 152 -0.94 21.04 8.14
C LEU A 152 -1.67 21.87 9.22
N LEU A 153 -1.41 23.17 9.29
CA LEU A 153 -2.04 24.07 10.27
C LEU A 153 -3.55 24.24 10.02
N GLU A 154 -3.95 24.48 8.77
CA GLU A 154 -5.34 24.73 8.40
C GLU A 154 -6.16 23.44 8.24
N GLY A 155 -5.52 22.34 7.88
CA GLY A 155 -6.15 21.01 7.70
C GLY A 155 -6.13 20.20 8.99
N LEU A 156 -4.97 19.65 9.38
CA LEU A 156 -4.87 18.76 10.55
C LEU A 156 -5.18 19.49 11.87
N LEU A 157 -4.68 20.70 12.03
CA LEU A 157 -4.87 21.47 13.25
C LEU A 157 -6.11 22.38 13.21
N ASN A 158 -6.92 22.33 12.18
CA ASN A 158 -8.29 22.83 12.25
C ASN A 158 -8.98 22.22 13.47
N LYS A 159 -9.66 23.04 14.28
CA LYS A 159 -10.26 22.59 15.55
C LYS A 159 -11.12 21.34 15.40
N ASN A 160 -11.95 21.29 14.37
CA ASN A 160 -12.86 20.15 14.15
C ASN A 160 -12.09 18.90 13.71
N THR A 161 -11.15 19.05 12.76
CA THR A 161 -10.29 17.94 12.31
C THR A 161 -9.45 17.42 13.47
N LEU A 162 -8.79 18.31 14.24
CA LEU A 162 -7.94 17.93 15.36
C LEU A 162 -8.72 17.17 16.45
N LYS A 163 -9.92 17.66 16.83
CA LYS A 163 -10.79 16.95 17.78
C LYS A 163 -11.08 15.54 17.30
N LYS A 164 -11.55 15.38 16.05
CA LYS A 164 -11.84 14.07 15.47
C LYS A 164 -10.61 13.17 15.40
N VAL A 165 -9.47 13.71 14.96
CA VAL A 165 -8.23 12.94 14.90
C VAL A 165 -7.83 12.43 16.29
N ILE A 166 -7.90 13.26 17.32
CA ILE A 166 -7.57 12.85 18.69
C ILE A 166 -8.53 11.78 19.20
N THR A 167 -9.84 11.90 18.94
CA THR A 167 -10.85 11.03 19.54
C THR A 167 -11.10 9.73 18.76
N ASP A 168 -10.95 9.78 17.43
CA ASP A 168 -11.39 8.69 16.56
C ASP A 168 -10.34 8.13 15.60
N TYR A 169 -9.20 8.80 15.42
CA TYR A 169 -8.19 8.42 14.42
C TYR A 169 -6.80 8.15 15.01
N ILE A 170 -6.74 8.02 16.33
CA ILE A 170 -5.54 7.53 17.04
C ILE A 170 -5.90 6.19 17.69
N TYR A 171 -5.07 5.20 17.45
CA TYR A 171 -5.33 3.84 17.85
C TYR A 171 -4.11 3.18 18.50
N PHE A 172 -4.34 2.42 19.58
CA PHE A 172 -3.34 1.59 20.25
C PHE A 172 -3.70 0.13 20.05
N PRO A 173 -2.87 -0.69 19.39
CA PRO A 173 -3.11 -2.12 19.30
C PRO A 173 -3.24 -2.78 20.68
N ASP A 174 -4.16 -3.73 20.82
CA ASP A 174 -4.42 -4.35 22.12
C ASP A 174 -3.24 -5.19 22.63
N GLN A 175 -2.49 -5.80 21.71
CA GLN A 175 -1.33 -6.64 22.03
C GLN A 175 -0.03 -5.83 22.23
N SER A 176 -0.01 -4.53 21.94
CA SER A 176 1.19 -3.70 22.06
C SER A 176 0.89 -2.38 22.75
N ALA A 177 1.44 -2.21 23.94
CA ALA A 177 1.40 -0.93 24.66
C ALA A 177 2.41 0.10 24.11
N GLU A 178 3.31 -0.32 23.24
CA GLU A 178 4.39 0.51 22.68
C GLU A 178 4.15 0.99 21.26
N GLN A 179 2.96 0.74 20.73
CA GLN A 179 2.55 1.23 19.42
C GLN A 179 1.37 2.20 19.59
N LYS A 180 1.49 3.37 18.98
CA LYS A 180 0.46 4.38 18.86
C LYS A 180 0.39 4.80 17.41
N LEU A 181 -0.70 4.49 16.74
CA LEU A 181 -0.91 4.76 15.32
C LEU A 181 -1.83 5.96 15.17
N ILE A 182 -1.52 6.83 14.22
CA ILE A 182 -2.35 7.97 13.83
C ILE A 182 -2.68 7.85 12.34
N CYS A 183 -3.87 8.28 11.94
CA CYS A 183 -4.26 8.27 10.53
C CYS A 183 -3.35 9.15 9.67
N ARG A 184 -3.28 8.83 8.39
CA ARG A 184 -2.81 9.73 7.33
C ARG A 184 -3.99 10.53 6.79
N TYR A 185 -3.73 11.67 6.15
CA TYR A 185 -4.80 12.51 5.61
C TYR A 185 -5.73 11.76 4.61
N PRO A 186 -5.23 10.85 3.72
CA PRO A 186 -6.14 10.12 2.82
C PRO A 186 -7.06 9.17 3.58
N GLN A 187 -6.57 8.56 4.67
CA GLN A 187 -7.38 7.68 5.51
C GLN A 187 -8.47 8.45 6.27
N TYR A 188 -8.14 9.64 6.75
CA TYR A 188 -9.09 10.53 7.40
C TYR A 188 -10.21 10.94 6.44
N PHE A 189 -9.86 11.52 5.28
CA PHE A 189 -10.86 12.01 4.33
C PHE A 189 -11.70 10.88 3.73
N ALA A 190 -11.09 9.75 3.38
CA ALA A 190 -11.83 8.59 2.88
C ALA A 190 -12.81 8.03 3.92
N ALA A 191 -12.38 7.87 5.18
CA ALA A 191 -13.27 7.35 6.22
C ALA A 191 -14.42 8.31 6.52
N GLU A 192 -14.16 9.64 6.57
CA GLU A 192 -15.22 10.65 6.76
C GLU A 192 -16.19 10.68 5.56
N ALA A 193 -15.70 10.65 4.33
CA ALA A 193 -16.54 10.65 3.13
C ALA A 193 -17.42 9.40 3.07
N LEU A 194 -16.85 8.21 3.29
CA LEU A 194 -17.61 6.96 3.37
C LEU A 194 -18.63 6.98 4.49
N TYR A 195 -18.24 7.44 5.68
CA TYR A 195 -19.16 7.53 6.82
C TYR A 195 -20.37 8.39 6.50
N GLN A 196 -20.18 9.58 5.92
CA GLN A 196 -21.29 10.45 5.52
C GLN A 196 -22.13 9.82 4.41
N ASN A 197 -21.49 9.22 3.41
CA ASN A 197 -22.20 8.57 2.30
C ASN A 197 -23.05 7.39 2.79
N ILE A 198 -22.52 6.54 3.68
CA ILE A 198 -23.25 5.43 4.29
C ILE A 198 -24.52 5.95 4.98
N ARG A 199 -24.42 7.01 5.78
CA ARG A 199 -25.59 7.59 6.49
C ARG A 199 -26.70 8.05 5.56
N HIS A 200 -26.37 8.55 4.37
CA HIS A 200 -27.37 8.98 3.38
C HIS A 200 -27.99 7.81 2.61
N HIS A 201 -27.28 6.68 2.52
CA HIS A 201 -27.70 5.53 1.72
C HIS A 201 -28.19 4.33 2.53
N LEU A 202 -28.40 4.50 3.84
CA LEU A 202 -28.93 3.44 4.71
C LEU A 202 -30.34 3.03 4.30
N LYS A 203 -30.60 1.72 4.30
CA LYS A 203 -31.95 1.18 4.15
C LYS A 203 -32.79 1.46 5.44
N PRO A 204 -34.11 1.64 5.32
CA PRO A 204 -34.96 1.54 4.11
C PRO A 204 -35.00 2.83 3.28
N GLU A 205 -34.59 3.98 3.80
CA GLU A 205 -34.73 5.29 3.14
C GLU A 205 -33.78 5.40 1.93
N GLY A 206 -32.55 4.85 2.03
CA GLY A 206 -31.56 4.84 0.98
C GLY A 206 -31.58 3.57 0.13
N ASP A 207 -30.69 3.52 -0.86
CA ASP A 207 -30.56 2.40 -1.80
C ASP A 207 -29.62 1.27 -1.32
N GLY A 208 -28.92 1.48 -0.19
CA GLY A 208 -27.93 0.55 0.36
C GLY A 208 -26.57 0.58 -0.35
N LYS A 209 -26.28 1.59 -1.19
CA LYS A 209 -25.00 1.77 -1.85
C LYS A 209 -24.12 2.76 -1.05
N GLY A 210 -23.35 2.24 -0.11
CA GLY A 210 -22.57 3.04 0.84
C GLY A 210 -21.35 3.74 0.25
N GLY A 211 -21.02 3.51 -1.03
CA GLY A 211 -19.96 4.17 -1.78
C GLY A 211 -18.71 3.31 -1.99
N THR A 212 -17.88 3.75 -2.89
CA THR A 212 -16.60 3.09 -3.25
C THR A 212 -15.42 4.00 -2.87
N TYR A 213 -14.40 3.42 -2.22
CA TYR A 213 -13.11 4.07 -2.00
C TYR A 213 -12.07 3.50 -2.95
N PHE A 214 -11.50 4.36 -3.78
CA PHE A 214 -10.36 4.02 -4.61
C PHE A 214 -9.06 4.38 -3.88
N GLY A 215 -8.32 3.38 -3.42
CA GLY A 215 -7.05 3.58 -2.74
C GLY A 215 -5.93 2.75 -3.36
N ALA A 216 -4.85 3.40 -3.79
CA ALA A 216 -3.67 2.74 -4.34
C ALA A 216 -3.17 1.60 -3.44
N THR A 217 -2.61 0.56 -4.05
CA THR A 217 -2.05 -0.57 -3.30
C THR A 217 -0.95 -0.08 -2.35
N GLY A 218 -1.05 -0.42 -1.07
CA GLY A 218 -0.09 0.02 -0.06
C GLY A 218 -0.43 1.31 0.66
N CYS A 219 -1.47 2.03 0.26
CA CYS A 219 -1.90 3.26 0.94
C CYS A 219 -2.47 3.04 2.35
N GLY A 220 -2.69 1.79 2.76
CA GLY A 220 -3.21 1.46 4.08
C GLY A 220 -4.73 1.33 4.16
N LYS A 221 -5.41 0.85 3.09
CA LYS A 221 -6.86 0.58 3.04
C LYS A 221 -7.42 -0.11 4.29
N SER A 222 -6.70 -1.11 4.83
CA SER A 222 -7.15 -1.82 6.04
C SER A 222 -7.27 -0.91 7.28
N TYR A 223 -6.43 0.12 7.40
CA TYR A 223 -6.58 1.12 8.47
C TYR A 223 -7.73 2.09 8.18
N THR A 224 -7.96 2.44 6.92
CA THR A 224 -9.16 3.22 6.56
C THR A 224 -10.45 2.46 6.93
N MET A 225 -10.51 1.15 6.66
CA MET A 225 -11.64 0.28 7.08
C MET A 225 -11.78 0.27 8.60
N LEU A 226 -10.66 0.21 9.34
CA LEU A 226 -10.68 0.23 10.80
C LEU A 226 -11.20 1.56 11.35
N PHE A 227 -10.73 2.70 10.83
CA PHE A 227 -11.21 4.03 11.21
C PHE A 227 -12.70 4.21 10.87
N LEU A 228 -13.11 3.80 9.66
CA LEU A 228 -14.51 3.80 9.26
C LEU A 228 -15.37 2.96 10.22
N SER A 229 -14.92 1.75 10.54
CA SER A 229 -15.61 0.87 11.50
C SER A 229 -15.78 1.53 12.87
N ARG A 230 -14.75 2.26 13.36
CA ARG A 230 -14.83 3.03 14.60
C ARG A 230 -15.92 4.10 14.55
N LEU A 231 -16.00 4.88 13.46
CA LEU A 231 -17.01 5.91 13.28
C LEU A 231 -18.42 5.31 13.28
N LEU A 232 -18.60 4.22 12.52
CA LEU A 232 -19.88 3.52 12.42
C LEU A 232 -20.35 2.93 13.77
N MET A 233 -19.42 2.28 14.50
CA MET A 233 -19.74 1.69 15.81
C MET A 233 -20.03 2.73 16.89
N LYS A 234 -19.47 3.93 16.76
CA LYS A 234 -19.65 5.03 17.72
C LYS A 234 -20.94 5.82 17.48
N ASP A 235 -21.49 5.80 16.27
CA ASP A 235 -22.67 6.60 15.90
C ASP A 235 -23.96 6.02 16.53
N PRO A 236 -24.61 6.74 17.49
CA PRO A 236 -25.86 6.28 18.10
C PRO A 236 -26.99 6.13 17.07
N ALA A 237 -26.98 6.91 15.97
CA ALA A 237 -28.04 6.83 14.96
C ALA A 237 -28.04 5.48 14.23
N LEU A 238 -26.89 4.80 14.16
CA LEU A 238 -26.76 3.48 13.54
C LEU A 238 -27.14 2.33 14.49
N LYS A 239 -27.50 2.61 15.75
CA LYS A 239 -27.98 1.63 16.73
C LYS A 239 -27.03 0.42 16.88
N SER A 240 -25.73 0.68 17.03
CA SER A 240 -24.69 -0.34 17.09
C SER A 240 -24.76 -1.30 15.89
N PRO A 241 -24.31 -0.90 14.70
CA PRO A 241 -24.42 -1.72 13.50
C PRO A 241 -23.59 -3.00 13.62
N THR A 242 -23.97 -4.04 12.87
CA THR A 242 -23.13 -5.19 12.61
C THR A 242 -22.27 -4.91 11.39
N ILE A 243 -20.95 -5.02 11.52
CA ILE A 243 -20.01 -4.80 10.42
C ILE A 243 -19.56 -6.16 9.91
N LEU A 244 -19.76 -6.40 8.61
CA LEU A 244 -19.23 -7.57 7.88
C LEU A 244 -18.08 -7.13 6.99
N LEU A 245 -16.87 -7.59 7.32
CA LEU A 245 -15.67 -7.41 6.49
C LEU A 245 -15.56 -8.61 5.55
N ILE A 246 -15.63 -8.35 4.26
CA ILE A 246 -15.67 -9.39 3.22
C ILE A 246 -14.38 -9.31 2.41
N THR A 247 -13.61 -10.40 2.39
CA THR A 247 -12.37 -10.53 1.63
C THR A 247 -12.51 -11.56 0.51
N ASP A 248 -11.70 -11.44 -0.53
CA ASP A 248 -11.67 -12.39 -1.65
C ASP A 248 -10.87 -13.66 -1.34
N ARG A 249 -9.83 -13.58 -0.51
CA ARG A 249 -8.89 -14.68 -0.25
C ARG A 249 -8.68 -14.93 1.24
N THR A 250 -8.49 -16.21 1.59
CA THR A 250 -8.19 -16.65 2.95
C THR A 250 -6.89 -16.08 3.51
N ASP A 251 -5.84 -15.92 2.68
CA ASP A 251 -4.54 -15.38 3.13
C ASP A 251 -4.62 -13.88 3.48
N LEU A 252 -5.47 -13.11 2.78
CA LEU A 252 -5.77 -11.70 3.11
C LEU A 252 -6.63 -11.57 4.35
N ASP A 253 -7.47 -12.58 4.60
CA ASP A 253 -8.31 -12.70 5.79
C ASP A 253 -7.43 -12.71 7.07
N ASP A 254 -6.30 -13.41 7.07
CA ASP A 254 -5.40 -13.47 8.22
C ASP A 254 -4.78 -12.11 8.58
N GLN A 255 -4.36 -11.31 7.60
CA GLN A 255 -3.79 -9.97 7.83
C GLN A 255 -4.81 -8.96 8.31
N LEU A 256 -5.99 -8.92 7.69
CA LEU A 256 -7.07 -8.04 8.06
C LEU A 256 -7.65 -8.45 9.42
N SER A 257 -7.85 -9.75 9.62
CA SER A 257 -8.32 -10.35 10.86
C SER A 257 -7.38 -10.02 12.04
N GLY A 258 -6.06 -10.16 11.83
CA GLY A 258 -5.06 -9.79 12.83
C GLY A 258 -5.17 -8.32 13.28
N LYS A 259 -5.34 -7.39 12.33
CA LYS A 259 -5.51 -5.96 12.63
C LYS A 259 -6.79 -5.69 13.43
N PHE A 260 -7.92 -6.23 13.00
CA PHE A 260 -9.22 -6.03 13.69
C PHE A 260 -9.26 -6.73 15.04
N THR A 261 -8.69 -7.91 15.17
CA THR A 261 -8.58 -8.63 16.44
C THR A 261 -7.76 -7.85 17.47
N ASN A 262 -6.70 -7.14 17.00
CA ASN A 262 -5.88 -6.27 17.83
C ASN A 262 -6.51 -4.89 18.10
N ALA A 263 -7.70 -4.64 17.62
CA ALA A 263 -8.40 -3.35 17.74
C ALA A 263 -9.74 -3.44 18.50
N LYS A 264 -9.99 -4.52 19.24
CA LYS A 264 -11.24 -4.72 19.98
C LYS A 264 -11.55 -3.58 20.93
N SER A 265 -10.57 -3.18 21.75
CA SER A 265 -10.72 -2.06 22.68
C SER A 265 -11.00 -0.75 21.95
N TYR A 266 -10.38 -0.52 20.79
CA TYR A 266 -10.61 0.68 19.97
C TYR A 266 -11.99 0.70 19.34
N LEU A 267 -12.46 -0.43 18.82
CA LEU A 267 -13.81 -0.58 18.26
C LEU A 267 -14.91 -0.62 19.34
N ARG A 268 -14.53 -0.84 20.60
CA ARG A 268 -15.46 -1.10 21.73
C ARG A 268 -16.35 -2.31 21.48
N ASP A 269 -15.80 -3.32 20.83
CA ASP A 269 -16.51 -4.56 20.55
C ASP A 269 -15.59 -5.76 20.74
N ASP A 270 -15.89 -6.57 21.75
CA ASP A 270 -15.15 -7.79 22.08
C ASP A 270 -15.45 -8.95 21.11
N THR A 271 -16.46 -8.75 20.23
CA THR A 271 -16.95 -9.80 19.35
C THR A 271 -16.35 -9.76 17.94
N VAL A 272 -15.15 -9.20 17.79
CA VAL A 272 -14.39 -9.33 16.53
C VAL A 272 -14.05 -10.79 16.33
N ARG A 273 -14.63 -11.41 15.29
CA ARG A 273 -14.49 -12.85 15.01
C ARG A 273 -14.30 -13.15 13.54
N ASN A 274 -13.46 -14.13 13.26
CA ASN A 274 -13.37 -14.73 11.94
C ASN A 274 -14.43 -15.81 11.77
N ILE A 275 -15.27 -15.69 10.76
CA ILE A 275 -16.37 -16.61 10.48
C ILE A 275 -15.90 -17.67 9.49
N THR A 276 -15.89 -18.92 9.94
CA THR A 276 -15.37 -20.04 9.16
C THR A 276 -16.41 -20.74 8.27
N SER A 277 -17.72 -20.56 8.54
CA SER A 277 -18.79 -21.12 7.72
C SER A 277 -20.02 -20.21 7.63
N ARG A 278 -20.86 -20.43 6.61
CA ARG A 278 -22.13 -19.70 6.43
C ARG A 278 -23.12 -19.96 7.56
N GLU A 279 -23.15 -21.17 8.10
CA GLU A 279 -24.02 -21.54 9.24
C GLU A 279 -23.66 -20.73 10.47
N LYS A 280 -22.35 -20.57 10.76
CA LYS A 280 -21.89 -19.71 11.86
C LYS A 280 -22.27 -18.25 11.66
N LEU A 281 -22.15 -17.74 10.42
CA LEU A 281 -22.59 -16.38 10.12
C LEU A 281 -24.10 -16.21 10.38
N ARG A 282 -24.90 -17.17 9.94
CA ARG A 282 -26.35 -17.17 10.18
C ARG A 282 -26.68 -17.22 11.69
N GLU A 283 -25.98 -18.04 12.44
CA GLU A 283 -26.13 -18.14 13.88
C GLU A 283 -25.80 -16.82 14.58
N GLU A 284 -24.66 -16.21 14.28
CA GLU A 284 -24.25 -14.93 14.84
C GLU A 284 -25.24 -13.81 14.50
N LEU A 285 -25.75 -13.75 13.27
CA LEU A 285 -26.72 -12.73 12.86
C LEU A 285 -28.10 -12.93 13.48
N ARG A 286 -28.56 -14.19 13.71
CA ARG A 286 -29.83 -14.50 14.34
C ARG A 286 -29.81 -14.23 15.84
N ASN A 287 -28.74 -14.59 16.51
CA ASN A 287 -28.63 -14.50 17.97
C ASN A 287 -28.27 -13.09 18.46
N ARG A 288 -28.03 -12.16 17.54
CA ARG A 288 -27.55 -10.82 17.84
C ARG A 288 -28.36 -9.76 17.11
N PRO A 289 -29.15 -8.92 17.81
CA PRO A 289 -29.93 -7.87 17.20
C PRO A 289 -29.09 -6.67 16.74
N SER A 290 -27.90 -6.48 17.30
CA SER A 290 -27.00 -5.33 17.01
C SER A 290 -25.55 -5.64 17.39
N GLY A 291 -24.62 -4.82 16.92
CA GLY A 291 -23.17 -4.92 17.18
C GLY A 291 -22.51 -6.12 16.52
N GLY A 292 -21.24 -6.25 16.76
CA GLY A 292 -20.37 -7.29 16.23
C GLY A 292 -19.63 -6.90 14.96
N VAL A 293 -18.36 -7.31 14.90
CA VAL A 293 -17.51 -7.17 13.72
C VAL A 293 -17.07 -8.57 13.28
N PHE A 294 -17.53 -8.97 12.11
CA PHE A 294 -17.30 -10.31 11.58
C PHE A 294 -16.49 -10.25 10.28
N LEU A 295 -15.44 -11.07 10.21
CA LEU A 295 -14.63 -11.23 9.01
C LEU A 295 -15.04 -12.53 8.31
N THR A 296 -15.18 -12.48 7.00
CA THR A 296 -15.62 -13.62 6.21
C THR A 296 -15.09 -13.51 4.77
N THR A 297 -15.09 -14.61 4.05
CA THR A 297 -14.74 -14.61 2.64
C THR A 297 -15.97 -14.68 1.73
N VAL A 298 -15.86 -14.13 0.54
CA VAL A 298 -16.95 -14.07 -0.44
C VAL A 298 -17.50 -15.47 -0.80
N GLN A 299 -16.63 -16.48 -0.84
CA GLN A 299 -16.99 -17.86 -1.19
C GLN A 299 -18.04 -18.46 -0.26
N LYS A 300 -18.09 -18.03 1.02
CA LYS A 300 -19.09 -18.53 1.99
C LYS A 300 -20.52 -18.10 1.69
N PHE A 301 -20.70 -17.12 0.77
CA PHE A 301 -22.03 -16.75 0.28
C PHE A 301 -22.45 -17.56 -0.95
N ALA A 302 -21.53 -18.25 -1.63
CA ALA A 302 -21.82 -19.05 -2.81
C ALA A 302 -22.52 -20.38 -2.51
N GLU A 303 -22.46 -20.86 -1.27
CA GLU A 303 -22.96 -22.18 -0.88
C GLU A 303 -24.49 -22.31 -0.85
N SER A 304 -25.24 -21.19 -0.81
CA SER A 304 -26.71 -21.21 -0.78
C SER A 304 -27.29 -19.81 -1.02
N THR A 305 -28.42 -19.71 -1.70
CA THR A 305 -29.19 -18.47 -1.95
C THR A 305 -30.12 -18.08 -0.79
N SER A 306 -30.06 -18.75 0.36
CA SER A 306 -31.00 -18.52 1.46
C SER A 306 -30.70 -17.21 2.21
N LEU A 307 -31.78 -16.51 2.59
CA LEU A 307 -31.75 -15.30 3.43
C LEU A 307 -31.00 -15.53 4.74
N LEU A 308 -30.07 -14.63 5.06
CA LEU A 308 -29.30 -14.61 6.30
C LEU A 308 -29.97 -13.67 7.32
N SER A 309 -30.32 -12.44 6.90
CA SER A 309 -30.96 -11.44 7.77
C SER A 309 -31.64 -10.36 6.95
N GLU A 310 -32.78 -9.87 7.46
CA GLU A 310 -33.50 -8.69 6.93
C GLU A 310 -33.17 -7.38 7.68
N ARG A 311 -32.20 -7.40 8.56
CA ARG A 311 -31.80 -6.23 9.35
C ARG A 311 -31.25 -5.13 8.47
N THR A 312 -31.61 -3.88 8.77
CA THR A 312 -31.14 -2.67 8.09
C THR A 312 -29.85 -2.10 8.69
N ASN A 313 -29.45 -2.51 9.90
CA ASN A 313 -28.23 -2.07 10.57
C ASN A 313 -27.06 -3.03 10.37
N ILE A 314 -26.94 -3.62 9.18
CA ILE A 314 -25.79 -4.39 8.74
C ILE A 314 -25.04 -3.60 7.69
N ILE A 315 -23.72 -3.44 7.86
CA ILE A 315 -22.86 -2.74 6.92
C ILE A 315 -21.80 -3.73 6.44
N CYS A 316 -21.81 -3.99 5.13
CA CYS A 316 -20.87 -4.88 4.47
C CYS A 316 -19.72 -4.05 3.87
N ILE A 317 -18.50 -4.26 4.32
CA ILE A 317 -17.29 -3.61 3.81
C ILE A 317 -16.49 -4.66 3.04
N SER A 318 -16.39 -4.49 1.74
CA SER A 318 -15.73 -5.43 0.83
C SER A 318 -14.34 -4.94 0.45
N ASP A 319 -13.31 -5.74 0.75
CA ASP A 319 -11.94 -5.48 0.25
C ASP A 319 -11.77 -6.08 -1.14
N GLU A 320 -10.94 -5.45 -1.97
CA GLU A 320 -10.71 -5.76 -3.38
C GLU A 320 -12.03 -5.96 -4.16
N ALA A 321 -12.96 -5.01 -3.98
CA ALA A 321 -14.33 -5.06 -4.44
C ALA A 321 -14.51 -5.29 -5.97
N HIS A 322 -13.48 -4.99 -6.77
CA HIS A 322 -13.45 -5.19 -8.23
C HIS A 322 -13.32 -6.67 -8.67
N ARG A 323 -13.08 -7.61 -7.75
CA ARG A 323 -12.89 -9.02 -8.09
C ARG A 323 -14.23 -9.75 -8.20
N SER A 324 -14.34 -10.90 -7.60
CA SER A 324 -15.48 -11.82 -7.64
C SER A 324 -16.84 -11.26 -7.17
N GLN A 325 -16.90 -10.00 -6.71
CA GLN A 325 -18.09 -9.41 -6.09
C GLN A 325 -18.97 -8.59 -7.03
N LEU A 326 -18.63 -8.49 -8.34
CA LEU A 326 -19.27 -7.56 -9.26
C LEU A 326 -20.44 -8.12 -10.06
N ASN A 327 -20.57 -9.43 -10.20
CA ASN A 327 -21.57 -9.99 -11.09
C ASN A 327 -22.96 -10.03 -10.40
N LEU A 328 -23.87 -9.21 -10.90
CA LEU A 328 -25.30 -9.20 -10.51
C LEU A 328 -26.14 -10.12 -11.38
N ASP A 329 -25.60 -10.66 -12.47
CA ASP A 329 -26.29 -11.52 -13.42
C ASP A 329 -26.22 -13.01 -13.05
N ILE A 330 -27.19 -13.77 -13.57
CA ILE A 330 -27.18 -15.23 -13.52
C ILE A 330 -26.50 -15.73 -14.78
N THR A 331 -25.33 -16.31 -14.65
CA THR A 331 -24.67 -17.03 -15.77
C THR A 331 -25.13 -18.48 -15.77
N VAL A 332 -25.58 -18.96 -16.92
CA VAL A 332 -25.94 -20.35 -17.13
C VAL A 332 -24.72 -21.05 -17.76
N ARG A 333 -24.17 -22.04 -17.05
CA ARG A 333 -23.07 -22.90 -17.58
C ARG A 333 -23.54 -24.33 -17.67
N GLU A 334 -23.19 -25.02 -18.75
CA GLU A 334 -23.40 -26.44 -18.89
C GLU A 334 -22.22 -27.19 -18.26
N ASN A 335 -22.51 -28.18 -17.41
CA ASN A 335 -21.47 -29.01 -16.82
C ASN A 335 -21.08 -30.15 -17.82
N GLU A 336 -20.01 -30.88 -17.52
CA GLU A 336 -19.52 -32.00 -18.33
C GLU A 336 -20.55 -33.11 -18.54
N LYS A 337 -21.71 -33.06 -17.88
CA LYS A 337 -22.82 -34.03 -17.98
C LYS A 337 -24.02 -33.48 -18.78
N GLY A 338 -23.91 -32.27 -19.36
CA GLY A 338 -25.01 -31.63 -20.10
C GLY A 338 -26.11 -31.03 -19.24
N GLU A 339 -25.84 -30.79 -17.92
CA GLU A 339 -26.80 -30.15 -17.01
C GLU A 339 -26.53 -28.65 -16.98
N LEU A 340 -27.56 -27.82 -17.16
CA LEU A 340 -27.48 -26.36 -17.06
C LEU A 340 -27.35 -25.93 -15.58
N LEU A 341 -26.17 -25.53 -15.21
CA LEU A 341 -25.90 -24.93 -13.90
C LEU A 341 -26.09 -23.42 -13.98
N GLN A 342 -27.08 -22.89 -13.25
CA GLN A 342 -27.25 -21.48 -13.06
C GLN A 342 -26.30 -21.02 -11.94
N THR A 343 -25.31 -20.22 -12.29
CA THR A 343 -24.39 -19.61 -11.32
C THR A 343 -24.73 -18.13 -11.19
N ALA A 344 -25.28 -17.72 -10.06
CA ALA A 344 -25.46 -16.31 -9.75
C ALA A 344 -24.11 -15.68 -9.34
N GLY A 345 -23.85 -14.45 -9.76
CA GLY A 345 -22.68 -13.70 -9.32
C GLY A 345 -22.68 -13.47 -7.80
N PHE A 346 -21.50 -13.32 -7.18
CA PHE A 346 -21.37 -13.16 -5.73
C PHE A 346 -22.08 -11.91 -5.21
N ALA A 347 -22.06 -10.80 -5.94
CA ALA A 347 -22.79 -9.59 -5.56
C ALA A 347 -24.29 -9.84 -5.42
N LYS A 348 -24.87 -10.64 -6.32
CA LYS A 348 -26.27 -11.03 -6.24
C LYS A 348 -26.53 -11.93 -5.04
N LEU A 349 -25.71 -12.97 -4.85
CA LEU A 349 -25.86 -13.89 -3.71
C LEU A 349 -25.75 -13.16 -2.36
N LEU A 350 -24.84 -12.18 -2.27
CA LEU A 350 -24.68 -11.36 -1.08
C LEU A 350 -25.92 -10.47 -0.83
N ARG A 351 -26.45 -9.84 -1.88
CA ARG A 351 -27.66 -9.00 -1.79
C ARG A 351 -28.90 -9.82 -1.49
N ASP A 352 -29.03 -10.99 -2.07
CA ASP A 352 -30.16 -11.90 -1.76
C ASP A 352 -30.10 -12.43 -0.32
N ALA A 353 -28.88 -12.63 0.21
CA ALA A 353 -28.67 -13.05 1.59
C ALA A 353 -28.90 -11.92 2.63
N LEU A 354 -28.62 -10.67 2.26
CA LEU A 354 -28.71 -9.48 3.14
C LEU A 354 -29.34 -8.29 2.40
N PRO A 355 -30.64 -8.36 2.02
CA PRO A 355 -31.28 -7.42 1.10
C PRO A 355 -31.34 -5.98 1.63
N ASN A 356 -31.33 -5.81 2.95
CA ASN A 356 -31.41 -4.50 3.60
C ASN A 356 -30.08 -4.00 4.17
N ALA A 357 -28.96 -4.68 3.89
CA ALA A 357 -27.64 -4.20 4.27
C ALA A 357 -27.17 -3.02 3.41
N THR A 358 -26.20 -2.27 3.93
CA THR A 358 -25.49 -1.23 3.18
C THR A 358 -24.12 -1.74 2.77
N TYR A 359 -23.76 -1.54 1.51
CA TYR A 359 -22.55 -2.11 0.89
C TYR A 359 -21.54 -1.03 0.58
N VAL A 360 -20.28 -1.29 0.97
CA VAL A 360 -19.14 -0.38 0.78
C VAL A 360 -18.01 -1.12 0.09
N GLY A 361 -17.47 -0.55 -0.99
CA GLY A 361 -16.37 -1.13 -1.75
C GLY A 361 -15.03 -0.45 -1.46
N PHE A 362 -14.01 -1.25 -1.16
CA PHE A 362 -12.61 -0.82 -1.13
C PHE A 362 -11.87 -1.48 -2.28
N THR A 363 -11.20 -0.70 -3.11
CA THR A 363 -10.48 -1.25 -4.27
C THR A 363 -9.22 -0.46 -4.59
N GLY A 364 -8.22 -1.12 -5.14
CA GLY A 364 -7.07 -0.47 -5.78
C GLY A 364 -7.32 -0.14 -7.25
N THR A 365 -8.47 -0.57 -7.82
CA THR A 365 -8.79 -0.51 -9.24
C THR A 365 -10.31 -0.48 -9.43
N PRO A 366 -10.97 0.71 -9.34
CA PRO A 366 -12.41 0.81 -9.59
C PRO A 366 -12.70 0.55 -11.07
N ILE A 367 -13.76 -0.19 -11.32
CA ILE A 367 -14.37 -0.40 -12.63
C ILE A 367 -15.85 -0.06 -12.54
N ASP A 368 -16.51 0.17 -13.68
CA ASP A 368 -17.89 0.64 -13.71
C ASP A 368 -18.85 -0.31 -12.93
N GLU A 369 -18.65 -1.60 -13.06
CA GLU A 369 -19.43 -2.61 -12.33
C GLU A 369 -19.24 -2.51 -10.81
N THR A 370 -18.11 -2.02 -10.32
CA THR A 370 -17.91 -1.76 -8.87
C THR A 370 -18.88 -0.69 -8.39
N MET A 371 -19.05 0.39 -9.17
CA MET A 371 -19.96 1.48 -8.83
C MET A 371 -21.43 1.04 -8.89
N GLU A 372 -21.78 0.13 -9.79
CA GLU A 372 -23.15 -0.44 -9.83
C GLU A 372 -23.50 -1.19 -8.54
N VAL A 373 -22.54 -1.88 -7.95
CA VAL A 373 -22.74 -2.68 -6.73
C VAL A 373 -22.63 -1.83 -5.47
N PHE A 374 -21.61 -1.00 -5.34
CA PHE A 374 -21.27 -0.33 -4.09
C PHE A 374 -21.63 1.16 -4.07
N GLY A 375 -21.92 1.77 -5.21
CA GLY A 375 -22.15 3.20 -5.38
C GLY A 375 -20.91 3.93 -5.85
N ASP A 376 -21.09 5.23 -6.12
CA ASP A 376 -20.06 6.10 -6.68
C ASP A 376 -18.76 6.14 -5.86
N VAL A 377 -17.67 6.52 -6.51
CA VAL A 377 -16.40 6.77 -5.84
C VAL A 377 -16.51 8.02 -4.98
N VAL A 378 -16.38 7.87 -3.66
CA VAL A 378 -16.52 8.97 -2.69
C VAL A 378 -15.22 9.66 -2.36
N ASP A 379 -14.09 8.96 -2.46
CA ASP A 379 -12.75 9.56 -2.34
C ASP A 379 -11.73 8.68 -3.06
N THR A 380 -10.64 9.31 -3.50
CA THR A 380 -9.60 8.67 -4.30
C THR A 380 -8.22 9.00 -3.75
N TYR A 381 -7.37 7.98 -3.69
CA TYR A 381 -5.95 8.14 -3.42
C TYR A 381 -5.14 7.35 -4.45
N THR A 382 -4.55 8.07 -5.39
CA THR A 382 -3.88 7.49 -6.56
C THR A 382 -2.46 6.99 -6.25
N MET A 383 -1.91 6.19 -7.16
CA MET A 383 -0.51 5.75 -7.09
C MET A 383 0.47 6.93 -7.17
N GLN A 384 0.14 7.97 -7.96
CA GLN A 384 0.95 9.18 -8.06
C GLN A 384 1.00 9.92 -6.72
N GLN A 385 -0.15 10.17 -6.10
CA GLN A 385 -0.21 10.77 -4.75
C GLN A 385 0.58 9.96 -3.73
N SER A 386 0.53 8.63 -3.82
CA SER A 386 1.27 7.73 -2.93
C SER A 386 2.79 7.88 -3.09
N VAL A 387 3.28 8.08 -4.31
CA VAL A 387 4.70 8.35 -4.57
C VAL A 387 5.09 9.75 -4.09
N GLU A 388 4.29 10.76 -4.38
CA GLU A 388 4.52 12.14 -3.92
C GLU A 388 4.54 12.26 -2.39
N ASP A 389 3.74 11.45 -1.71
CA ASP A 389 3.71 11.37 -0.23
C ASP A 389 4.85 10.51 0.35
N GLY A 390 5.68 9.89 -0.50
CA GLY A 390 6.76 8.99 -0.06
C GLY A 390 6.26 7.68 0.58
N ILE A 391 5.02 7.28 0.29
CA ILE A 391 4.42 6.02 0.79
C ILE A 391 4.81 4.85 -0.09
N THR A 392 5.01 5.11 -1.38
CA THR A 392 5.52 4.15 -2.37
C THR A 392 6.66 4.79 -3.16
N VAL A 393 7.49 3.96 -3.79
CA VAL A 393 8.54 4.43 -4.71
C VAL A 393 8.06 4.41 -6.15
N ASN A 394 8.74 5.15 -7.02
CA ASN A 394 8.49 5.11 -8.46
C ASN A 394 8.73 3.71 -9.02
N ILE A 395 8.06 3.39 -10.13
CA ILE A 395 8.29 2.19 -10.90
C ILE A 395 9.05 2.56 -12.18
N VAL A 396 10.19 1.92 -12.40
CA VAL A 396 10.95 2.00 -13.65
C VAL A 396 10.58 0.81 -14.51
N TYR A 397 10.41 1.05 -15.80
CA TYR A 397 10.08 0.01 -16.77
C TYR A 397 11.20 -0.22 -17.77
N GLU A 398 11.56 -1.48 -17.96
CA GLU A 398 12.56 -1.89 -18.92
C GLU A 398 12.00 -2.96 -19.88
N ARG A 399 11.94 -2.63 -21.17
CA ARG A 399 11.49 -3.56 -22.21
C ARG A 399 12.64 -4.41 -22.72
N ARG A 400 12.49 -5.72 -22.64
CA ARG A 400 13.48 -6.71 -23.12
C ARG A 400 12.92 -7.73 -24.10
N ALA A 401 11.70 -7.56 -24.59
CA ALA A 401 11.02 -8.48 -25.51
C ALA A 401 11.87 -8.79 -26.78
N ALA A 402 12.53 -7.80 -27.36
CA ALA A 402 13.37 -8.00 -28.54
C ALA A 402 14.64 -8.83 -28.29
N ARG A 403 15.06 -8.97 -27.03
CA ARG A 403 16.24 -9.77 -26.65
C ARG A 403 15.94 -11.26 -26.50
N VAL A 404 14.68 -11.63 -26.51
CA VAL A 404 14.21 -12.99 -26.23
C VAL A 404 13.45 -13.60 -27.41
N LEU A 405 13.88 -13.29 -28.63
CA LEU A 405 13.37 -13.86 -29.90
C LEU A 405 11.87 -13.65 -30.13
N LEU A 406 11.25 -12.64 -29.53
CA LEU A 406 9.90 -12.20 -29.85
C LEU A 406 9.93 -11.23 -31.03
N ASP A 407 9.59 -11.73 -32.20
CA ASP A 407 9.35 -10.93 -33.40
C ASP A 407 7.92 -10.31 -33.42
N SER A 408 7.66 -9.50 -34.44
CA SER A 408 6.36 -8.83 -34.59
C SER A 408 5.17 -9.79 -34.76
N GLY A 409 5.41 -10.97 -35.37
CA GLY A 409 4.36 -12.01 -35.54
C GLY A 409 3.98 -12.63 -34.21
N LYS A 410 4.96 -13.02 -33.40
CA LYS A 410 4.75 -13.60 -32.07
C LYS A 410 4.11 -12.59 -31.11
N ILE A 411 4.48 -11.31 -31.20
CA ILE A 411 3.82 -10.24 -30.43
C ILE A 411 2.35 -10.09 -30.83
N HIS A 412 2.04 -10.23 -32.12
CA HIS A 412 0.66 -10.19 -32.60
C HIS A 412 -0.18 -11.35 -32.07
N ASP A 413 0.37 -12.57 -31.96
CA ASP A 413 -0.32 -13.71 -31.34
C ASP A 413 -0.64 -13.47 -29.87
N ILE A 414 0.27 -12.85 -29.12
CA ILE A 414 0.03 -12.40 -27.74
C ILE A 414 -1.06 -11.32 -27.69
N GLU A 415 -1.06 -10.36 -28.62
CA GLU A 415 -2.12 -9.33 -28.72
C GLU A 415 -3.50 -9.95 -29.04
N ASN A 416 -3.56 -10.96 -29.91
CA ASN A 416 -4.78 -11.69 -30.21
C ASN A 416 -5.31 -12.45 -28.98
N TYR A 417 -4.43 -13.09 -28.21
CA TYR A 417 -4.81 -13.71 -26.95
C TYR A 417 -5.55 -12.72 -26.04
N TYR A 418 -5.05 -11.50 -25.91
CA TYR A 418 -5.70 -10.48 -25.10
C TYR A 418 -7.06 -10.02 -25.65
N LYS A 419 -7.24 -9.94 -26.96
CA LYS A 419 -8.53 -9.61 -27.57
C LYS A 419 -9.60 -10.63 -27.25
N TYR A 420 -9.23 -11.92 -27.27
CA TYR A 420 -10.15 -13.02 -27.00
C TYR A 420 -10.42 -13.24 -25.50
N CYS A 421 -9.49 -12.89 -24.62
CA CYS A 421 -9.72 -12.94 -23.17
C CYS A 421 -10.67 -11.83 -22.68
N ILE A 422 -10.81 -10.73 -23.43
CA ILE A 422 -11.74 -9.63 -23.10
C ILE A 422 -13.17 -9.96 -23.55
N SER A 423 -13.34 -10.72 -24.64
CA SER A 423 -14.62 -11.26 -25.05
C SER A 423 -14.92 -12.51 -24.20
N GLU A 424 -15.41 -12.36 -22.98
CA GLU A 424 -16.05 -13.46 -22.26
C GLU A 424 -17.31 -13.86 -23.02
N GLY A 425 -17.09 -14.67 -24.09
CA GLY A 425 -18.12 -15.02 -25.05
C GLY A 425 -19.13 -15.98 -24.48
N SER A 426 -20.37 -15.69 -24.77
CA SER A 426 -21.53 -16.53 -24.54
C SER A 426 -21.73 -17.59 -25.66
N SER A 427 -20.86 -17.68 -26.68
CA SER A 427 -20.99 -18.60 -27.78
C SER A 427 -19.87 -19.67 -27.82
N GLU A 428 -20.20 -20.90 -28.21
CA GLU A 428 -19.24 -22.00 -28.39
C GLU A 428 -18.05 -21.61 -29.29
N TYR A 429 -18.30 -20.78 -30.31
CA TYR A 429 -17.29 -20.30 -31.24
C TYR A 429 -16.24 -19.38 -30.55
N GLU A 430 -16.66 -18.52 -29.66
CA GLU A 430 -15.77 -17.62 -28.92
C GLU A 430 -14.94 -18.38 -27.86
N VAL A 431 -15.52 -19.40 -27.23
CA VAL A 431 -14.82 -20.33 -26.34
C VAL A 431 -13.71 -21.09 -27.06
N ASP A 432 -13.98 -21.57 -28.26
CA ASP A 432 -12.98 -22.27 -29.07
C ASP A 432 -11.87 -21.35 -29.58
N LEU A 433 -12.19 -20.11 -29.94
CA LEU A 433 -11.19 -19.11 -30.31
C LEU A 433 -10.31 -18.73 -29.11
N SER A 434 -10.88 -18.58 -27.93
CA SER A 434 -10.14 -18.32 -26.69
C SER A 434 -9.20 -19.49 -26.35
N LYS A 435 -9.64 -20.73 -26.44
CA LYS A 435 -8.79 -21.93 -26.24
C LYS A 435 -7.64 -22.00 -27.24
N LYS A 436 -7.89 -21.75 -28.53
CA LYS A 436 -6.85 -21.71 -29.57
C LYS A 436 -5.83 -20.55 -29.30
N ALA A 437 -6.31 -19.37 -28.94
CA ALA A 437 -5.46 -18.24 -28.65
C ALA A 437 -4.56 -18.50 -27.42
N THR A 438 -5.12 -19.18 -26.40
CA THR A 438 -4.37 -19.61 -25.20
C THR A 438 -3.28 -20.62 -25.56
N ALA A 439 -3.62 -21.67 -26.38
CA ALA A 439 -2.66 -22.67 -26.80
C ALA A 439 -1.54 -22.07 -27.68
N ASN A 440 -1.86 -21.17 -28.59
CA ASN A 440 -0.86 -20.47 -29.41
C ASN A 440 0.06 -19.63 -28.55
N MET A 441 -0.47 -18.87 -27.59
CA MET A 441 0.31 -18.07 -26.65
C MET A 441 1.24 -18.95 -25.81
N GLU A 442 0.76 -20.07 -25.27
CA GLU A 442 1.60 -21.02 -24.54
C GLU A 442 2.70 -21.63 -25.40
N ALA A 443 2.42 -21.94 -26.67
CA ALA A 443 3.41 -22.44 -27.61
C ALA A 443 4.49 -21.37 -27.90
N VAL A 444 4.11 -20.11 -28.06
CA VAL A 444 5.06 -18.99 -28.29
C VAL A 444 5.94 -18.75 -27.06
N LEU A 445 5.35 -18.67 -25.86
CA LEU A 445 6.09 -18.36 -24.64
C LEU A 445 6.90 -19.57 -24.13
N GLY A 446 6.45 -20.79 -24.40
CA GLY A 446 7.12 -22.03 -24.01
C GLY A 446 8.12 -22.58 -25.03
N ASP A 447 8.40 -21.84 -26.11
CA ASP A 447 9.40 -22.22 -27.12
C ASP A 447 10.78 -22.43 -26.46
N PRO A 448 11.44 -23.61 -26.64
CA PRO A 448 12.70 -23.91 -25.92
C PRO A 448 13.83 -22.95 -26.23
N ASP A 449 13.97 -22.48 -27.48
CA ASP A 449 15.03 -21.54 -27.86
C ASP A 449 14.79 -20.17 -27.22
N ARG A 450 13.53 -19.76 -27.18
CA ARG A 450 13.11 -18.55 -26.49
C ARG A 450 13.37 -18.64 -24.98
N LEU A 451 12.99 -19.73 -24.32
CA LEU A 451 13.22 -19.92 -22.88
C LEU A 451 14.71 -19.92 -22.53
N GLN A 452 15.57 -20.49 -23.40
CA GLN A 452 17.01 -20.38 -23.23
C GLN A 452 17.51 -18.92 -23.35
N ALA A 453 16.97 -18.16 -24.29
CA ALA A 453 17.31 -16.74 -24.46
C ALA A 453 16.84 -15.93 -23.25
N VAL A 454 15.62 -16.18 -22.74
CA VAL A 454 15.07 -15.59 -21.51
C VAL A 454 15.99 -15.89 -20.31
N ALA A 455 16.36 -17.15 -20.12
CA ALA A 455 17.23 -17.56 -19.01
C ALA A 455 18.59 -16.88 -19.06
N LYS A 456 19.23 -16.81 -20.24
CA LYS A 456 20.52 -16.11 -20.44
C LYS A 456 20.43 -14.63 -20.15
N ASP A 457 19.41 -13.96 -20.68
CA ASP A 457 19.22 -12.51 -20.45
C ASP A 457 18.88 -12.23 -18.98
N PHE A 458 18.03 -13.04 -18.36
CA PHE A 458 17.71 -12.95 -16.94
C PHE A 458 18.94 -13.07 -16.05
N ILE A 459 19.76 -14.10 -16.23
CA ILE A 459 21.00 -14.30 -15.46
C ILE A 459 21.90 -13.10 -15.63
N HIS A 460 22.17 -12.70 -16.87
CA HIS A 460 23.05 -11.57 -17.16
C HIS A 460 22.56 -10.26 -16.50
N HIS A 461 21.28 -9.97 -16.65
CA HIS A 461 20.67 -8.76 -16.09
C HIS A 461 20.66 -8.78 -14.56
N TYR A 462 20.24 -9.90 -13.95
CA TYR A 462 20.19 -10.04 -12.51
C TYR A 462 21.60 -9.92 -11.87
N GLU A 463 22.59 -10.62 -12.41
CA GLU A 463 23.97 -10.57 -11.93
C GLU A 463 24.60 -9.19 -12.12
N ALA A 464 24.35 -8.51 -13.25
CA ALA A 464 24.78 -7.14 -13.47
C ALA A 464 24.21 -6.19 -12.39
N ARG A 465 22.90 -6.27 -12.09
CA ARG A 465 22.29 -5.45 -11.05
C ARG A 465 22.89 -5.69 -9.66
N ILE A 466 23.20 -6.94 -9.32
CA ILE A 466 23.88 -7.27 -8.05
C ILE A 466 25.30 -6.65 -8.03
N LYS A 467 26.05 -6.82 -9.11
CA LYS A 467 27.42 -6.27 -9.25
C LYS A 467 27.43 -4.75 -9.14
N ASP A 468 26.49 -4.09 -9.80
CA ASP A 468 26.39 -2.63 -9.86
C ASP A 468 25.71 -2.02 -8.61
N LYS A 469 25.36 -2.86 -7.62
CA LYS A 469 24.63 -2.46 -6.40
C LYS A 469 23.29 -1.74 -6.70
N ALA A 470 22.66 -2.06 -7.82
CA ALA A 470 21.39 -1.50 -8.27
C ALA A 470 20.16 -2.21 -7.65
N THR A 471 20.36 -2.93 -6.56
CA THR A 471 19.34 -3.66 -5.81
C THR A 471 19.63 -3.56 -4.31
N VAL A 472 18.58 -3.50 -3.47
CA VAL A 472 18.78 -3.30 -2.03
C VAL A 472 19.11 -4.60 -1.29
N LYS A 473 18.44 -5.71 -1.62
CA LYS A 473 18.63 -7.03 -0.99
C LYS A 473 18.78 -8.15 -2.02
N GLY A 474 18.83 -7.84 -3.30
CA GLY A 474 18.92 -8.81 -4.39
C GLY A 474 17.65 -9.63 -4.60
N LYS A 475 16.50 -9.20 -4.08
CA LYS A 475 15.24 -9.93 -4.25
C LYS A 475 14.61 -9.65 -5.60
N ALA A 476 14.28 -10.71 -6.32
CA ALA A 476 13.63 -10.68 -7.61
C ALA A 476 12.48 -11.69 -7.69
N MET A 477 11.43 -11.32 -8.42
CA MET A 477 10.31 -12.21 -8.73
C MET A 477 10.20 -12.38 -10.23
N PHE A 478 10.17 -13.62 -10.72
CA PHE A 478 9.97 -13.95 -12.12
C PHE A 478 8.59 -14.57 -12.32
N ILE A 479 7.77 -13.97 -13.16
CA ILE A 479 6.38 -14.37 -13.38
C ILE A 479 6.26 -15.06 -14.72
N CYS A 480 5.89 -16.35 -14.70
CA CYS A 480 5.70 -17.19 -15.88
C CYS A 480 4.23 -17.33 -16.26
N ALA A 481 3.96 -17.52 -17.54
CA ALA A 481 2.61 -17.64 -18.07
C ALA A 481 1.89 -18.92 -17.62
N SER A 482 2.58 -20.07 -17.51
CA SER A 482 2.01 -21.33 -17.07
C SER A 482 2.97 -22.14 -16.18
N ARG A 483 2.43 -23.16 -15.52
CA ARG A 483 3.19 -24.08 -14.66
C ARG A 483 4.31 -24.81 -15.43
N LYS A 484 4.00 -25.25 -16.65
CA LYS A 484 4.96 -25.92 -17.53
C LYS A 484 6.13 -24.99 -17.88
N ILE A 485 5.83 -23.77 -18.30
CA ILE A 485 6.85 -22.76 -18.64
C ILE A 485 7.71 -22.45 -17.41
N ALA A 486 7.11 -22.29 -16.22
CA ALA A 486 7.85 -22.05 -14.99
C ALA A 486 8.79 -23.20 -14.63
N TRP A 487 8.35 -24.45 -14.82
CA TRP A 487 9.17 -25.64 -14.60
C TRP A 487 10.31 -25.75 -15.60
N ASP A 488 10.03 -25.54 -16.89
CA ASP A 488 11.04 -25.58 -17.95
C ASP A 488 12.09 -24.50 -17.73
N LEU A 489 11.69 -23.27 -17.40
CA LEU A 489 12.60 -22.17 -17.07
C LEU A 489 13.46 -22.51 -15.83
N TYR A 490 12.86 -23.07 -14.78
CA TYR A 490 13.59 -23.46 -13.56
C TYR A 490 14.67 -24.49 -13.88
N ARG A 491 14.38 -25.50 -14.71
CA ARG A 491 15.36 -26.52 -15.14
C ARG A 491 16.52 -25.91 -15.92
N ILE A 492 16.22 -25.00 -16.85
CA ILE A 492 17.27 -24.31 -17.63
C ILE A 492 18.15 -23.45 -16.71
N LEU A 493 17.57 -22.72 -15.75
CA LEU A 493 18.31 -21.93 -14.79
C LEU A 493 19.15 -22.80 -13.84
N LYS A 494 18.63 -23.94 -13.39
CA LYS A 494 19.36 -24.94 -12.59
C LYS A 494 20.59 -25.49 -13.32
N GLU A 495 20.46 -25.71 -14.63
CA GLU A 495 21.55 -26.18 -15.49
C GLU A 495 22.63 -25.10 -15.67
N MET A 496 22.21 -23.84 -15.91
CA MET A 496 23.14 -22.70 -16.13
C MET A 496 23.77 -22.18 -14.83
N ARG A 497 23.06 -22.28 -13.70
CA ARG A 497 23.47 -21.82 -12.36
C ARG A 497 23.12 -22.85 -11.29
N PRO A 498 23.80 -23.99 -11.21
CA PRO A 498 23.55 -25.01 -10.20
C PRO A 498 23.65 -24.48 -8.78
N ASP A 499 24.56 -23.56 -8.55
CA ASP A 499 24.80 -22.89 -7.25
C ASP A 499 23.60 -22.12 -6.72
N TRP A 500 22.66 -21.70 -7.58
CA TRP A 500 21.44 -21.00 -7.17
C TRP A 500 20.37 -21.94 -6.60
N THR A 501 20.43 -23.22 -6.93
CA THR A 501 19.48 -24.23 -6.46
C THR A 501 19.98 -25.05 -5.27
N GLU A 502 21.24 -24.84 -4.85
CA GLU A 502 21.81 -25.45 -3.66
C GLU A 502 21.36 -24.71 -2.39
N PRO A 503 20.77 -25.40 -1.40
CA PRO A 503 20.45 -24.76 -0.13
C PRO A 503 21.71 -24.31 0.61
N LYS A 504 21.76 -23.02 0.96
CA LYS A 504 22.84 -22.42 1.73
C LYS A 504 22.27 -21.66 2.93
N ILE A 505 23.01 -21.65 4.02
CA ILE A 505 22.75 -20.75 5.14
C ILE A 505 23.24 -19.35 4.72
N SER A 506 22.60 -18.30 5.22
CA SER A 506 23.05 -16.91 5.03
C SER A 506 24.55 -16.77 5.29
N GLU A 507 25.23 -15.91 4.52
CA GLU A 507 26.68 -15.64 4.67
C GLU A 507 27.02 -14.95 6.00
N ASN A 508 26.01 -14.54 6.79
CA ASN A 508 26.22 -13.86 8.06
C ASN A 508 26.51 -14.88 9.19
N PRO A 509 27.68 -14.82 9.86
CA PRO A 509 28.04 -15.74 10.93
C PRO A 509 27.09 -15.80 12.14
N ALA A 510 26.27 -14.74 12.33
CA ALA A 510 25.26 -14.70 13.39
C ALA A 510 24.05 -15.61 13.13
N ASP A 511 23.89 -16.13 11.90
CA ASP A 511 22.69 -16.82 11.42
C ASP A 511 22.79 -18.35 11.48
N LYS A 512 23.63 -18.91 12.34
CA LYS A 512 23.85 -20.37 12.45
C LYS A 512 22.61 -21.21 12.77
N GLU A 513 21.54 -20.59 13.22
CA GLU A 513 20.25 -21.23 13.53
C GLU A 513 19.21 -21.09 12.40
N LYS A 514 19.54 -20.41 11.28
CA LYS A 514 18.59 -20.18 10.18
C LYS A 514 18.44 -21.41 9.29
N VAL A 515 17.24 -21.59 8.75
CA VAL A 515 16.91 -22.67 7.81
C VAL A 515 17.66 -22.46 6.50
N PRO A 516 18.41 -23.44 6.00
CA PRO A 516 19.08 -23.34 4.70
C PRO A 516 18.06 -23.17 3.57
N ALA A 517 18.31 -22.25 2.65
CA ALA A 517 17.47 -22.00 1.51
C ALA A 517 18.28 -21.91 0.20
N ALA A 518 17.72 -22.41 -0.89
CA ALA A 518 18.25 -22.14 -2.22
C ALA A 518 18.04 -20.66 -2.58
N ARG A 519 18.94 -20.08 -3.39
CA ARG A 519 18.80 -18.71 -3.90
C ARG A 519 17.60 -18.60 -4.83
N LEU A 520 17.39 -19.61 -5.67
CA LEU A 520 16.30 -19.73 -6.63
C LEU A 520 15.31 -20.81 -6.17
N ASN A 521 14.04 -20.45 -6.02
CA ASN A 521 12.98 -21.41 -5.73
C ASN A 521 11.77 -21.20 -6.65
N LEU A 522 11.09 -22.31 -6.94
CA LEU A 522 9.84 -22.36 -7.67
C LEU A 522 8.66 -22.38 -6.69
N VAL A 523 7.75 -21.41 -6.80
CA VAL A 523 6.62 -21.24 -5.87
C VAL A 523 5.30 -21.44 -6.60
N MET A 524 4.75 -22.63 -6.50
CA MET A 524 3.44 -23.03 -7.04
C MET A 524 2.81 -24.08 -6.12
N THR A 525 1.49 -24.31 -6.31
CA THR A 525 0.81 -25.47 -5.68
C THR A 525 1.18 -26.74 -6.42
N ARG A 526 1.45 -27.83 -5.73
CA ARG A 526 1.60 -29.14 -6.37
C ARG A 526 0.26 -29.73 -6.78
N THR A 527 0.22 -30.48 -7.87
CA THR A 527 -0.94 -31.22 -8.37
C THR A 527 -0.60 -32.71 -8.53
N LYS A 528 -1.61 -33.56 -8.67
CA LYS A 528 -1.40 -35.02 -8.88
C LYS A 528 -0.80 -35.31 -10.25
N ASP A 529 -0.91 -34.38 -11.17
CA ASP A 529 -0.44 -34.54 -12.57
C ASP A 529 1.02 -34.04 -12.73
N ASP A 530 1.64 -33.51 -11.68
CA ASP A 530 3.05 -33.11 -11.71
C ASP A 530 3.96 -34.34 -11.80
N ASP A 531 5.06 -34.21 -12.55
CA ASP A 531 6.08 -35.28 -12.56
C ASP A 531 6.72 -35.43 -11.16
N ALA A 532 7.37 -36.54 -10.90
CA ALA A 532 7.88 -36.88 -9.59
C ALA A 532 8.93 -35.86 -9.06
N GLU A 533 9.76 -35.30 -9.94
CA GLU A 533 10.78 -34.31 -9.57
C GLU A 533 10.12 -32.99 -9.17
N LEU A 534 9.20 -32.50 -9.99
CA LEU A 534 8.43 -31.28 -9.72
C LEU A 534 7.58 -31.42 -8.45
N TYR A 535 6.88 -32.56 -8.31
CA TYR A 535 6.05 -32.83 -7.13
C TYR A 535 6.86 -32.80 -5.82
N ALA A 536 8.06 -33.40 -5.86
CA ALA A 536 8.96 -33.39 -4.70
C ALA A 536 9.51 -31.98 -4.41
N LEU A 537 9.88 -31.23 -5.46
CA LEU A 537 10.41 -29.86 -5.32
C LEU A 537 9.40 -28.89 -4.70
N LEU A 538 8.12 -28.97 -5.09
CA LEU A 538 7.08 -28.05 -4.64
C LEU A 538 6.64 -28.25 -3.19
N GLY A 539 6.89 -29.42 -2.62
CA GLY A 539 6.54 -29.74 -1.25
C GLY A 539 5.04 -29.61 -0.94
N ASP A 540 4.70 -29.58 0.33
CA ASP A 540 3.32 -29.42 0.80
C ASP A 540 2.96 -27.98 1.16
N GLY A 541 1.81 -27.79 1.83
CA GLY A 541 1.34 -26.48 2.27
C GLY A 541 2.26 -25.84 3.29
N ASP A 542 2.85 -26.63 4.19
CA ASP A 542 3.72 -26.11 5.23
C ASP A 542 5.12 -25.73 4.69
N PHE A 543 5.60 -26.48 3.70
CA PHE A 543 6.81 -26.10 2.97
C PHE A 543 6.63 -24.75 2.25
N ARG A 544 5.47 -24.50 1.62
CA ARG A 544 5.18 -23.19 1.00
C ARG A 544 5.11 -22.05 2.00
N LYS A 545 4.58 -22.27 3.21
CA LYS A 545 4.62 -21.27 4.29
C LYS A 545 6.06 -20.97 4.73
N THR A 546 6.90 -22.02 4.74
CA THR A 546 8.33 -21.85 5.01
C THR A 546 9.00 -21.01 3.93
N LEU A 547 8.72 -21.25 2.64
CA LEU A 547 9.22 -20.41 1.53
C LEU A 547 8.73 -18.97 1.64
N ASP A 548 7.46 -18.74 2.03
CA ASP A 548 6.92 -17.41 2.29
C ASP A 548 7.72 -16.67 3.36
N THR A 549 7.97 -17.32 4.48
CA THR A 549 8.77 -16.79 5.60
C THR A 549 10.20 -16.50 5.17
N LEU A 550 10.84 -17.41 4.46
CA LEU A 550 12.22 -17.27 3.98
C LEU A 550 12.36 -16.14 2.95
N PHE A 551 11.39 -15.96 2.07
CA PHE A 551 11.44 -14.86 1.09
C PHE A 551 11.18 -13.50 1.73
N LYS A 552 10.43 -13.43 2.83
CA LYS A 552 10.25 -12.21 3.62
C LYS A 552 11.47 -11.86 4.47
N ASP A 553 12.26 -12.85 4.87
CA ASP A 553 13.51 -12.63 5.61
C ASP A 553 14.60 -12.07 4.66
N ASP A 554 15.05 -10.84 4.91
CA ASP A 554 16.02 -10.15 4.08
C ASP A 554 17.44 -10.74 4.15
N ASP A 555 17.73 -11.47 5.21
CA ASP A 555 19.01 -12.13 5.42
C ASP A 555 19.04 -13.59 4.94
N SER A 556 17.88 -14.13 4.55
CA SER A 556 17.79 -15.46 3.92
C SER A 556 18.53 -15.50 2.59
N ASN A 557 19.09 -16.68 2.23
CA ASN A 557 19.67 -16.91 0.91
C ASN A 557 18.62 -16.94 -0.21
N PHE A 558 17.32 -17.06 0.10
CA PHE A 558 16.24 -17.07 -0.92
C PHE A 558 16.05 -15.67 -1.51
N LYS A 559 16.52 -15.47 -2.74
CA LYS A 559 16.52 -14.18 -3.43
C LYS A 559 15.67 -14.15 -4.71
N ILE A 560 15.47 -15.27 -5.39
CA ILE A 560 14.78 -15.34 -6.68
C ILE A 560 13.60 -16.29 -6.58
N ALA A 561 12.38 -15.76 -6.72
CA ALA A 561 11.15 -16.55 -6.74
C ALA A 561 10.60 -16.65 -8.17
N ILE A 562 10.44 -17.86 -8.70
CA ILE A 562 9.67 -18.13 -9.93
C ILE A 562 8.25 -18.44 -9.51
N VAL A 563 7.28 -17.70 -10.07
CA VAL A 563 5.86 -17.81 -9.73
C VAL A 563 5.00 -17.87 -11.00
N VAL A 564 3.76 -18.34 -10.88
CA VAL A 564 2.76 -18.28 -11.95
C VAL A 564 1.60 -17.38 -11.56
N ASP A 565 0.86 -17.73 -10.51
CA ASP A 565 -0.28 -16.95 -9.98
C ASP A 565 -0.13 -16.64 -8.50
N MET A 566 0.68 -17.41 -7.79
CA MET A 566 0.96 -17.18 -6.38
C MET A 566 1.84 -15.95 -6.22
N TRP A 567 1.62 -15.19 -5.13
CA TRP A 567 2.36 -13.99 -4.74
C TRP A 567 2.20 -12.77 -5.67
N ILE A 568 1.60 -12.91 -6.84
CA ILE A 568 1.32 -11.80 -7.76
C ILE A 568 0.41 -10.78 -7.08
N THR A 569 -0.52 -11.25 -6.24
CA THR A 569 -1.45 -10.41 -5.49
C THR A 569 -1.49 -10.83 -4.02
N GLY A 570 -1.63 -9.86 -3.11
CA GLY A 570 -1.75 -10.12 -1.67
C GLY A 570 -0.43 -10.37 -0.92
N PHE A 571 0.68 -10.55 -1.61
CA PHE A 571 1.99 -10.82 -1.02
C PHE A 571 2.77 -9.52 -0.81
N ASP A 572 3.34 -9.29 0.38
CA ASP A 572 4.03 -8.04 0.73
C ASP A 572 5.46 -8.30 1.20
N VAL A 573 6.43 -7.83 0.40
CA VAL A 573 7.87 -7.88 0.67
C VAL A 573 8.48 -6.54 0.27
N PRO A 574 8.66 -5.60 1.20
CA PRO A 574 9.16 -4.25 0.90
C PRO A 574 10.52 -4.23 0.19
N SER A 575 11.41 -5.16 0.52
CA SER A 575 12.73 -5.31 -0.09
C SER A 575 12.73 -5.91 -1.50
N LEU A 576 11.59 -6.39 -2.02
CA LEU A 576 11.45 -6.83 -3.42
C LEU A 576 11.53 -5.60 -4.34
N ASP A 577 12.60 -5.48 -5.10
CA ASP A 577 12.86 -4.31 -5.95
C ASP A 577 12.77 -4.62 -7.45
N THR A 578 12.82 -5.88 -7.86
CA THR A 578 12.84 -6.25 -9.28
C THR A 578 11.80 -7.32 -9.61
N MET A 579 11.04 -7.07 -10.66
CA MET A 579 10.05 -8.00 -11.19
C MET A 579 10.27 -8.24 -12.67
N TYR A 580 10.34 -9.52 -13.06
CA TYR A 580 10.45 -9.96 -14.45
C TYR A 580 9.11 -10.52 -14.88
N ILE A 581 8.52 -9.97 -15.94
CA ILE A 581 7.20 -10.36 -16.44
C ILE A 581 7.33 -11.08 -17.78
N ASP A 582 7.02 -12.38 -17.76
CA ASP A 582 6.89 -13.25 -18.91
C ASP A 582 5.52 -13.91 -18.96
N LYS A 583 4.50 -13.12 -18.62
CA LYS A 583 3.09 -13.54 -18.54
C LYS A 583 2.20 -12.43 -19.07
N PRO A 584 1.25 -12.74 -19.97
CA PRO A 584 0.22 -11.79 -20.35
C PRO A 584 -0.71 -11.53 -19.16
N ILE A 585 -0.55 -10.36 -18.54
CA ILE A 585 -1.34 -9.93 -17.38
C ILE A 585 -2.26 -8.79 -17.82
N GLN A 586 -3.52 -8.81 -17.37
CA GLN A 586 -4.52 -7.82 -17.76
C GLN A 586 -4.72 -6.75 -16.70
N ASN A 587 -5.08 -5.54 -17.15
CA ASN A 587 -5.59 -4.36 -16.43
C ASN A 587 -5.29 -4.31 -14.91
N HIS A 588 -6.29 -4.61 -14.08
CA HIS A 588 -6.18 -4.52 -12.63
C HIS A 588 -5.15 -5.49 -12.03
N THR A 589 -5.06 -6.72 -12.55
CA THR A 589 -4.05 -7.69 -12.09
C THR A 589 -2.64 -7.19 -12.38
N LEU A 590 -2.44 -6.49 -13.52
CA LEU A 590 -1.16 -5.88 -13.86
C LEU A 590 -0.77 -4.79 -12.85
N ILE A 591 -1.68 -3.88 -12.51
CA ILE A 591 -1.43 -2.83 -11.50
C ILE A 591 -1.10 -3.43 -10.14
N GLN A 592 -1.85 -4.45 -9.70
CA GLN A 592 -1.57 -5.14 -8.44
C GLN A 592 -0.22 -5.84 -8.45
N THR A 593 0.15 -6.42 -9.58
CA THR A 593 1.43 -7.13 -9.79
C THR A 593 2.60 -6.15 -9.68
N ILE A 594 2.61 -5.07 -10.48
CA ILE A 594 3.70 -4.09 -10.48
C ILE A 594 3.79 -3.34 -9.14
N SER A 595 2.68 -3.21 -8.42
CA SER A 595 2.67 -2.60 -7.09
C SER A 595 3.39 -3.43 -6.00
N ARG A 596 3.91 -4.61 -6.31
CA ARG A 596 4.75 -5.38 -5.38
C ARG A 596 6.16 -4.80 -5.28
N VAL A 597 6.66 -4.18 -6.35
CA VAL A 597 8.02 -3.59 -6.35
C VAL A 597 8.04 -2.11 -5.95
N ASN A 598 6.89 -1.46 -5.76
CA ASN A 598 6.84 -0.04 -5.40
C ASN A 598 6.83 0.26 -3.89
N ARG A 599 7.05 -0.73 -3.04
CA ARG A 599 7.12 -0.52 -1.58
C ARG A 599 8.37 0.25 -1.19
N VAL A 600 8.21 1.16 -0.23
CA VAL A 600 9.35 1.85 0.39
C VAL A 600 10.16 0.86 1.21
N PHE A 601 11.47 0.91 1.05
CA PHE A 601 12.44 0.17 1.83
C PHE A 601 13.74 0.98 1.91
N GLU A 602 14.50 0.81 2.98
CA GLU A 602 15.76 1.53 3.19
C GLU A 602 16.72 1.34 2.00
N GLY A 603 17.18 2.44 1.42
CA GLY A 603 18.06 2.44 0.24
C GLY A 603 17.38 2.11 -1.09
N LYS A 604 16.05 1.92 -1.13
CA LYS A 604 15.30 1.64 -2.35
C LYS A 604 14.73 2.92 -2.96
N GLU A 605 15.30 3.34 -4.07
CA GLU A 605 14.85 4.54 -4.79
C GLU A 605 13.67 4.24 -5.73
N ASN A 606 13.68 3.07 -6.38
CA ASN A 606 12.70 2.68 -7.38
C ASN A 606 12.41 1.18 -7.33
N GLY A 607 11.23 0.78 -7.82
CA GLY A 607 10.95 -0.59 -8.21
C GLY A 607 11.22 -0.76 -9.71
N LEU A 608 11.76 -1.90 -10.13
CA LEU A 608 12.02 -2.21 -11.53
C LEU A 608 11.08 -3.30 -12.04
N VAL A 609 10.43 -3.01 -13.17
CA VAL A 609 9.64 -3.98 -13.93
C VAL A 609 10.35 -4.26 -15.26
N VAL A 610 10.79 -5.49 -15.45
CA VAL A 610 11.42 -5.98 -16.67
C VAL A 610 10.40 -6.77 -17.48
N ASP A 611 10.16 -6.37 -18.71
CA ASP A 611 9.11 -6.90 -19.57
C ASP A 611 9.68 -7.70 -20.75
N TYR A 612 9.38 -8.99 -20.79
CA TYR A 612 9.77 -9.90 -21.87
C TYR A 612 8.71 -10.11 -22.97
N ILE A 613 7.49 -9.56 -22.81
CA ILE A 613 6.37 -9.81 -23.73
C ILE A 613 5.76 -8.56 -24.37
N GLY A 614 6.20 -7.35 -23.99
CA GLY A 614 5.76 -6.09 -24.63
C GLY A 614 4.45 -5.52 -24.08
N ILE A 615 4.25 -5.55 -22.77
CA ILE A 615 3.01 -5.08 -22.10
C ILE A 615 2.91 -3.55 -21.92
N LYS A 616 3.89 -2.76 -22.39
CA LYS A 616 3.94 -1.30 -22.15
C LYS A 616 2.63 -0.58 -22.46
N LYS A 617 2.07 -0.77 -23.66
CA LYS A 617 0.82 -0.11 -24.05
C LYS A 617 -0.35 -0.41 -23.12
N LYS A 618 -0.40 -1.64 -22.59
CA LYS A 618 -1.44 -2.06 -21.65
C LYS A 618 -1.20 -1.48 -20.27
N MET A 619 0.06 -1.37 -19.88
CA MET A 619 0.46 -0.76 -18.63
C MET A 619 0.16 0.74 -18.63
N ASP A 620 0.47 1.45 -19.72
CA ASP A 620 0.14 2.85 -19.91
C ASP A 620 -1.40 3.06 -19.89
N ALA A 621 -2.16 2.18 -20.55
CA ALA A 621 -3.62 2.22 -20.54
C ALA A 621 -4.17 1.93 -19.13
N ALA A 622 -3.69 0.90 -18.46
CA ALA A 622 -4.12 0.56 -17.11
C ALA A 622 -3.79 1.69 -16.11
N LEU A 623 -2.59 2.27 -16.17
CA LEU A 623 -2.20 3.39 -15.32
C LEU A 623 -2.96 4.68 -15.69
N GLY A 624 -3.24 4.91 -16.96
CA GLY A 624 -4.01 6.06 -17.43
C GLY A 624 -5.46 6.08 -16.93
N HIS A 625 -6.09 4.92 -16.77
CA HIS A 625 -7.41 4.80 -16.14
C HIS A 625 -7.41 5.12 -14.63
N TYR A 626 -6.25 5.01 -13.96
CA TYR A 626 -6.09 5.18 -12.51
C TYR A 626 -5.32 6.44 -12.08
N SER A 627 -5.05 7.30 -13.02
CA SER A 627 -4.49 8.64 -12.79
C SER A 627 -5.21 9.58 -13.75
N ASP A 628 -5.60 10.76 -13.35
CA ASP A 628 -6.29 11.79 -14.16
C ASP A 628 -5.67 12.05 -15.56
N GLY A 629 -5.34 11.01 -16.32
CA GLY A 629 -4.75 11.04 -17.65
C GLY A 629 -3.28 11.45 -17.74
N LYS A 630 -2.61 11.68 -16.61
CA LYS A 630 -1.20 12.14 -16.57
C LYS A 630 -0.40 11.42 -15.48
N TYR A 631 -0.29 10.09 -15.56
CA TYR A 631 0.64 9.38 -14.68
C TYR A 631 2.08 9.58 -15.17
N ASN A 632 2.80 10.53 -14.54
CA ASN A 632 4.22 10.78 -14.80
C ASN A 632 5.16 9.94 -13.89
N GLY A 633 4.62 9.08 -13.05
CA GLY A 633 5.39 8.24 -12.12
C GLY A 633 6.01 6.99 -12.74
N PHE A 634 5.81 6.79 -14.05
CA PHE A 634 6.36 5.68 -14.79
C PHE A 634 7.52 6.18 -15.66
N ARG A 635 8.75 5.82 -15.29
CA ARG A 635 9.94 6.23 -16.02
C ARG A 635 10.37 5.10 -16.97
N ASP A 636 10.27 5.36 -18.27
CA ASP A 636 10.81 4.49 -19.29
C ASP A 636 12.31 4.70 -19.39
N THR A 637 13.10 3.63 -19.30
CA THR A 637 14.55 3.70 -19.39
C THR A 637 15.02 4.33 -20.70
N GLU A 638 14.33 4.12 -21.82
CA GLU A 638 14.66 4.74 -23.11
C GLU A 638 14.42 6.25 -23.10
N GLN A 639 13.30 6.70 -22.51
CA GLN A 639 13.01 8.12 -22.34
C GLN A 639 14.00 8.77 -21.37
N PHE A 640 14.35 8.10 -20.28
CA PHE A 640 15.34 8.58 -19.34
C PHE A 640 16.73 8.73 -19.98
N VAL A 641 17.19 7.74 -20.76
CA VAL A 641 18.44 7.81 -21.51
C VAL A 641 18.42 8.98 -22.51
N LYS A 642 17.28 9.25 -23.13
CA LYS A 642 17.14 10.41 -24.04
C LYS A 642 17.25 11.72 -23.27
N ILE A 643 16.53 11.88 -22.16
CA ILE A 643 16.59 13.07 -21.29
C ILE A 643 18.03 13.30 -20.83
N VAL A 644 18.71 12.25 -20.31
CA VAL A 644 20.10 12.36 -19.86
C VAL A 644 21.03 12.76 -21.01
N LYS A 645 20.82 12.27 -22.22
CA LYS A 645 21.60 12.69 -23.39
C LYS A 645 21.35 14.15 -23.75
N ASP A 646 20.10 14.58 -23.77
CA ASP A 646 19.72 15.96 -24.05
C ASP A 646 20.31 16.90 -22.97
N ASP A 647 20.27 16.51 -21.69
CA ASP A 647 20.88 17.24 -20.58
C ASP A 647 22.42 17.31 -20.69
N LEU A 648 23.06 16.19 -21.09
CA LEU A 648 24.51 16.18 -21.36
C LEU A 648 24.88 17.07 -22.52
N GLU A 649 24.06 17.16 -23.58
CA GLU A 649 24.27 18.09 -24.68
C GLU A 649 24.14 19.54 -24.22
N ILE A 650 23.16 19.86 -23.38
CA ILE A 650 23.00 21.17 -22.76
C ILE A 650 24.23 21.52 -21.91
N LEU A 651 24.66 20.59 -21.04
CA LEU A 651 25.88 20.76 -20.23
C LEU A 651 27.10 20.95 -21.11
N ALA A 652 27.26 20.15 -22.17
CA ALA A 652 28.34 20.29 -23.11
C ALA A 652 28.32 21.67 -23.83
N GLY A 653 27.11 22.18 -24.15
CA GLY A 653 26.90 23.54 -24.66
C GLY A 653 27.31 24.63 -23.68
N ILE A 654 26.95 24.47 -22.38
CA ILE A 654 27.31 25.39 -21.30
C ILE A 654 28.82 25.39 -21.07
N PHE A 655 29.45 24.23 -21.11
CA PHE A 655 30.87 24.03 -20.82
C PHE A 655 31.74 23.88 -22.10
N HIS A 656 31.25 24.33 -23.27
CA HIS A 656 31.97 24.17 -24.55
C HIS A 656 33.41 24.78 -24.53
N LYS A 657 33.66 25.77 -23.66
CA LYS A 657 34.99 26.39 -23.46
C LYS A 657 35.79 25.75 -22.31
N PHE A 658 35.20 24.75 -21.62
CA PHE A 658 35.83 24.09 -20.48
C PHE A 658 36.74 22.95 -20.95
N ASN A 659 38.02 23.00 -20.60
CA ASN A 659 38.95 21.92 -20.93
C ASN A 659 38.93 20.83 -19.84
N ALA A 660 38.02 19.83 -20.00
CA ALA A 660 37.91 18.73 -19.10
C ALA A 660 39.18 17.91 -18.87
N ASN A 661 40.04 17.83 -19.89
CA ASN A 661 41.33 17.12 -19.80
C ASN A 661 42.28 17.77 -18.79
N LEU A 662 42.36 19.09 -18.79
CA LEU A 662 43.16 19.83 -17.79
C LEU A 662 42.61 19.72 -16.39
N TYR A 663 41.28 19.63 -16.25
CA TYR A 663 40.63 19.44 -14.95
C TYR A 663 40.92 18.06 -14.35
N PHE A 664 40.79 16.99 -15.13
CA PHE A 664 40.98 15.63 -14.62
C PHE A 664 42.45 15.22 -14.55
N ASN A 665 43.28 15.59 -15.54
CA ASN A 665 44.64 15.11 -15.73
C ASN A 665 45.72 16.18 -15.50
N GLY A 666 45.37 17.46 -15.31
CA GLY A 666 46.30 18.56 -15.07
C GLY A 666 46.96 18.53 -13.69
N ASN A 667 48.03 19.31 -13.55
CA ASN A 667 48.68 19.55 -12.26
C ASN A 667 47.77 20.44 -11.33
N PRO A 668 48.08 20.58 -10.05
CA PRO A 668 47.24 21.34 -9.10
C PRO A 668 46.99 22.81 -9.51
N VAL A 669 47.92 23.45 -10.17
CA VAL A 669 47.77 24.85 -10.63
C VAL A 669 46.82 24.92 -11.82
N GLU A 670 46.98 24.02 -12.78
CA GLU A 670 46.09 23.88 -13.95
C GLU A 670 44.65 23.54 -13.52
N LYS A 671 44.46 22.61 -12.58
CA LYS A 671 43.17 22.27 -12.01
C LYS A 671 42.51 23.48 -11.33
N SER A 672 43.26 24.24 -10.56
CA SER A 672 42.77 25.47 -9.90
C SER A 672 42.40 26.53 -10.95
N GLY A 673 43.16 26.72 -12.00
CA GLY A 673 42.89 27.65 -13.09
C GLY A 673 41.57 27.29 -13.83
N VAL A 674 41.37 26.00 -14.15
CA VAL A 674 40.17 25.51 -14.81
C VAL A 674 38.94 25.64 -13.89
N SER A 675 39.06 25.38 -12.57
CA SER A 675 37.99 25.57 -11.61
C SER A 675 37.58 27.03 -11.51
N MET A 676 38.52 27.98 -11.55
CA MET A 676 38.22 29.42 -11.56
C MET A 676 37.52 29.84 -12.87
N GLN A 677 37.89 29.29 -14.02
CA GLN A 677 37.19 29.51 -15.29
C GLN A 677 35.75 28.98 -15.24
N GLN A 678 35.55 27.82 -14.65
CA GLN A 678 34.22 27.24 -14.46
C GLN A 678 33.30 28.15 -13.59
N LEU A 679 33.84 28.68 -12.48
CA LEU A 679 33.13 29.64 -11.61
C LEU A 679 32.79 30.94 -12.34
N ASN A 680 33.65 31.44 -13.23
CA ASN A 680 33.40 32.64 -14.00
C ASN A 680 32.37 32.41 -15.11
N LEU A 681 32.43 31.28 -15.82
CA LEU A 681 31.41 30.88 -16.83
C LEU A 681 30.02 30.72 -16.20
N SER A 682 29.93 30.15 -15.00
CA SER A 682 28.66 30.02 -14.29
C SER A 682 28.12 31.35 -13.75
N ARG A 683 28.99 32.35 -13.53
CA ARG A 683 28.61 33.73 -13.11
C ARG A 683 28.15 34.60 -14.27
N GLU A 684 28.78 34.48 -15.46
CA GLU A 684 28.41 35.23 -16.68
C GLU A 684 27.03 34.79 -17.23
N GLN A 685 26.65 33.53 -17.00
CA GLN A 685 25.37 33.00 -17.44
C GLN A 685 24.22 33.17 -16.43
N LYS A 686 24.26 34.20 -15.60
CA LYS A 686 23.16 34.55 -14.67
C LYS A 686 21.78 34.74 -15.33
N SER A 687 21.69 34.85 -16.64
CA SER A 687 20.42 34.91 -17.39
C SER A 687 19.78 33.55 -17.69
N VAL A 688 20.49 32.44 -17.48
CA VAL A 688 20.00 31.04 -17.70
C VAL A 688 19.51 30.43 -16.36
N LYS A 689 19.29 31.23 -15.35
CA LYS A 689 18.97 30.84 -13.98
C LYS A 689 17.70 30.00 -13.81
N ASN A 690 16.79 29.99 -14.76
CA ASN A 690 15.54 29.23 -14.61
C ASN A 690 15.62 27.77 -15.07
N SER A 691 16.56 27.43 -15.97
CA SER A 691 16.70 26.06 -16.47
C SER A 691 17.72 25.21 -15.68
N SER A 692 18.72 25.82 -15.02
CA SER A 692 19.73 25.07 -14.28
C SER A 692 19.26 24.61 -12.88
N TRP A 693 18.24 25.23 -12.30
CA TRP A 693 17.64 24.77 -11.05
C TRP A 693 16.70 23.58 -11.22
N GLU A 694 16.10 23.44 -12.39
CA GLU A 694 15.34 22.23 -12.76
C GLU A 694 16.24 21.01 -12.97
N LEU A 695 17.48 21.20 -13.41
CA LEU A 695 18.50 20.16 -13.59
C LEU A 695 19.06 19.60 -12.27
N HIS A 696 18.99 20.34 -11.16
CA HIS A 696 19.38 19.85 -9.83
C HIS A 696 18.25 19.19 -9.06
N ALA A 697 17.02 19.27 -9.55
CA ALA A 697 15.83 18.68 -8.94
C ALA A 697 15.37 17.37 -9.61
N THR A 698 16.04 16.95 -10.68
CA THR A 698 15.90 15.64 -11.31
C THR A 698 17.14 14.79 -11.06
#